data_24f55aabf32b76688d086cffad8a0f9b
#
_entry.id   24f55aabf32b76688d086cffad8a0f9b
#
_cell.length_a   1.000
_cell.length_b   1.000
_cell.length_c   1.000
_cell.angle_alpha   90.00
_cell.angle_beta   90.00
_cell.angle_gamma   90.00
#
_symmetry.space_group_name_H-M   'P 1'
#
loop_
_entity.id
_entity.type
_entity.pdbx_description
1 polymer ?
#
loop_
_entity_poly.entity_id
_entity_poly.type
_entity_poly.pdbx_seq_one_letter_code
_entity_poly.pdbx_strand_id
1 'polypeptide(L)'
;MKRLLLTIIACFAFVGASMAQSALERADSLYDSGNYEEAFKLYRQCAENGDSIAYNRLGFMYQSGEGVEKDEKESFRLYMISAEMGYPKAQANVATAYAYGIGVEADEEKAIEWYTKALDNGFDEAMMALGVFYLGKENKEDIEKGVAYLVQCAEQGNADAMHILAMVYKGSAGVEVEKDIEKAIQWYTAAAEKGHADSQIDLAVTYLRGEYVPVDYEKAFALLSSAAEQGNADALYYLGLIHEDEESGRMDIKKALEYYTAAAEQGETRAIMNIGLLYESGYLGKPDFAKALEYYTTAAEYGDAKAQLLLGIIYIKGTDVEQNPEEALKWFNKAVEAGDPYAMNQLALLYLEGRYVAADNQKAFELLTTAAESGDNDSYKLLGYMYTQGQYVDVDLVKAEGYYRKAAERGDAMAQTALGKLLLDDSRSDKNPEEALKWFNMAAEQGSAEAMKEIAVLFLTGDHFPVDHAKAFGLLTAASELGNDDATYHLGVMYEYGEGMEPDLEKAVECYKKIAMNGNVSAQTRLGRMFISGSGVEESIPEALKWFTMAAEEGNTTAMIAVGNIHEYSEGPEKNDPLAMEWYTKAADAGDIDALVTIANCHYLGSIVEKDIDKAIELYQKAAMEGNSNVCLTLCSIYLEKEDLEKAEHWLKHGAMLEDAKAMYALGTFYLEFKQDNKKAVEWLQKACDAEFPQAYSILADCYIDGIGVKEDAKKAEELYVMAIEHGDDEAALKLALHYLMGEKIEKNGEKAISLLTKLAEAGLSDAQFLLGELYIVDDIVEHDFALGIEWLKKAAENGHADSMYLLGHCYENGLGVLKNSNDAIFWYRKASDLGHEDATERLEQIDEY
;
A
#
# COMPACT_ATOMS: atom_id res chain seq x y z
N MET A 1 -52.74 -5.59 90.95
CA MET A 1 -51.30 -5.94 90.81
C MET A 1 -50.91 -6.28 89.36
N LYS A 2 -51.53 -7.26 88.59
CA LYS A 2 -51.17 -7.54 87.23
C LYS A 2 -51.21 -6.41 86.25
N ARG A 3 -52.20 -5.49 86.33
CA ARG A 3 -52.28 -4.30 85.43
C ARG A 3 -51.19 -3.24 85.76
N LEU A 4 -50.85 -3.10 87.09
CA LEU A 4 -49.75 -2.19 87.44
C LEU A 4 -48.40 -2.68 87.03
N LEU A 5 -48.16 -4.04 87.06
CA LEU A 5 -46.93 -4.64 86.61
C LEU A 5 -46.77 -4.53 85.05
N LEU A 6 -47.85 -4.72 84.28
CA LEU A 6 -47.88 -4.56 82.85
C LEU A 6 -47.65 -3.09 82.44
N THR A 7 -48.23 -2.13 83.22
CA THR A 7 -48.01 -0.70 82.92
C THR A 7 -46.58 -0.25 83.26
N ILE A 8 -46.03 -0.80 84.36
CA ILE A 8 -44.62 -0.55 84.74
C ILE A 8 -43.66 -1.17 83.71
N ILE A 9 -43.94 -2.38 83.26
CA ILE A 9 -43.12 -3.02 82.19
C ILE A 9 -43.26 -2.27 80.86
N ALA A 10 -44.48 -1.81 80.52
CA ALA A 10 -44.72 -0.96 79.34
C ALA A 10 -44.03 0.38 79.45
N CYS A 11 -44.03 1.04 80.59
CA CYS A 11 -43.33 2.31 80.85
C CYS A 11 -41.80 2.09 80.81
N PHE A 12 -41.26 1.04 81.38
CA PHE A 12 -39.83 0.72 81.29
C PHE A 12 -39.41 0.37 79.86
N ALA A 13 -40.20 -0.36 79.10
CA ALA A 13 -39.99 -0.61 77.74
C ALA A 13 -40.02 0.64 76.83
N PHE A 14 -41.01 1.56 77.14
CA PHE A 14 -41.14 2.86 76.47
C PHE A 14 -39.99 3.79 76.76
N VAL A 15 -39.58 3.89 78.06
CA VAL A 15 -38.40 4.70 78.44
C VAL A 15 -37.09 4.09 77.94
N GLY A 16 -36.98 2.79 77.95
CA GLY A 16 -35.83 2.11 77.36
C GLY A 16 -35.73 2.29 75.81
N ALA A 17 -36.82 2.17 75.06
CA ALA A 17 -36.93 2.43 73.69
C ALA A 17 -36.60 3.92 73.32
N SER A 18 -37.12 4.89 74.11
CA SER A 18 -36.84 6.30 73.93
C SER A 18 -35.39 6.66 74.25
N MET A 19 -34.72 6.00 75.24
CA MET A 19 -33.30 6.19 75.52
C MET A 19 -32.41 5.53 74.48
N ALA A 20 -32.75 4.38 73.88
CA ALA A 20 -32.07 3.74 72.84
C ALA A 20 -32.13 4.50 71.53
N GLN A 21 -33.32 5.07 71.21
CA GLN A 21 -33.49 5.94 70.04
C GLN A 21 -32.68 7.23 70.16
N SER A 22 -32.59 7.86 71.27
CA SER A 22 -31.74 9.03 71.51
C SER A 22 -30.23 8.72 71.44
N ALA A 23 -29.81 7.48 71.78
CA ALA A 23 -28.42 7.09 71.72
C ALA A 23 -27.99 6.79 70.24
N LEU A 24 -28.90 6.22 69.49
CA LEU A 24 -28.66 5.96 68.01
C LEU A 24 -28.56 7.31 67.26
N GLU A 25 -29.50 8.24 67.46
CA GLU A 25 -29.47 9.57 66.84
C GLU A 25 -28.18 10.36 67.19
N ARG A 26 -27.64 10.16 68.36
CA ARG A 26 -26.36 10.75 68.78
C ARG A 26 -25.18 10.07 68.11
N ALA A 27 -25.25 8.78 67.88
CA ALA A 27 -24.24 8.04 67.16
C ALA A 27 -24.21 8.47 65.65
N ASP A 28 -25.40 8.63 65.02
CA ASP A 28 -25.52 9.14 63.66
C ASP A 28 -24.93 10.57 63.56
N SER A 29 -25.24 11.47 64.48
CA SER A 29 -24.68 12.86 64.53
C SER A 29 -23.15 12.87 64.69
N LEU A 30 -22.57 11.95 65.45
CA LEU A 30 -21.12 11.80 65.58
C LEU A 30 -20.49 11.27 64.28
N TYR A 31 -21.17 10.33 63.66
CA TYR A 31 -20.73 9.78 62.37
C TYR A 31 -20.73 10.89 61.30
N ASP A 32 -21.81 11.61 61.14
CA ASP A 32 -21.97 12.71 60.21
C ASP A 32 -20.96 13.87 60.39
N SER A 33 -20.49 14.05 61.67
CA SER A 33 -19.44 15.03 61.99
C SER A 33 -18.00 14.51 61.80
N GLY A 34 -17.85 13.27 61.34
CA GLY A 34 -16.52 12.63 61.12
C GLY A 34 -15.87 12.04 62.37
N ASN A 35 -16.60 12.01 63.51
CA ASN A 35 -16.10 11.42 64.75
C ASN A 35 -16.33 9.88 64.79
N TYR A 36 -15.77 9.20 63.85
CA TYR A 36 -16.04 7.78 63.59
C TYR A 36 -15.75 6.84 64.74
N GLU A 37 -14.64 7.06 65.52
CA GLU A 37 -14.30 6.19 66.65
C GLU A 37 -15.34 6.29 67.78
N GLU A 38 -15.87 7.48 68.04
CA GLU A 38 -16.89 7.68 69.07
C GLU A 38 -18.26 7.18 68.60
N ALA A 39 -18.60 7.40 67.33
CA ALA A 39 -19.77 6.86 66.68
C ALA A 39 -19.77 5.33 66.73
N PHE A 40 -18.65 4.69 66.43
CA PHE A 40 -18.46 3.22 66.51
C PHE A 40 -18.77 2.68 67.91
N LYS A 41 -18.22 3.33 68.96
CA LYS A 41 -18.48 2.91 70.37
C LYS A 41 -19.95 3.00 70.72
N LEU A 42 -20.64 4.04 70.30
CA LEU A 42 -22.06 4.23 70.58
C LEU A 42 -22.92 3.28 69.79
N TYR A 43 -22.66 3.07 68.49
CA TYR A 43 -23.35 2.07 67.69
C TYR A 43 -23.18 0.67 68.28
N ARG A 44 -21.98 0.33 68.80
CA ARG A 44 -21.74 -0.95 69.46
C ARG A 44 -22.61 -1.11 70.71
N GLN A 45 -22.74 -0.03 71.52
CA GLN A 45 -23.65 -0.08 72.68
C GLN A 45 -25.13 -0.26 72.29
N CYS A 46 -25.57 0.42 71.26
CA CYS A 46 -26.92 0.28 70.70
C CYS A 46 -27.17 -1.12 70.15
N ALA A 47 -26.21 -1.67 69.44
CA ALA A 47 -26.28 -3.05 68.90
C ALA A 47 -26.31 -4.11 70.02
N GLU A 48 -25.52 -3.93 71.10
CA GLU A 48 -25.53 -4.83 72.27
C GLU A 48 -26.89 -4.79 73.04
N ASN A 49 -27.63 -3.69 72.88
CA ASN A 49 -29.03 -3.57 73.36
C ASN A 49 -30.09 -4.10 72.39
N GLY A 50 -29.68 -4.68 71.23
CA GLY A 50 -30.55 -5.29 70.27
C GLY A 50 -31.10 -4.36 69.21
N ASP A 51 -30.43 -3.26 68.90
CA ASP A 51 -30.85 -2.34 67.86
C ASP A 51 -30.35 -2.84 66.48
N SER A 52 -31.29 -3.15 65.60
CA SER A 52 -30.98 -3.68 64.24
C SER A 52 -30.31 -2.66 63.37
N ILE A 53 -30.67 -1.35 63.50
CA ILE A 53 -30.06 -0.26 62.72
C ILE A 53 -28.60 -0.12 63.15
N ALA A 54 -28.31 -0.17 64.43
CA ALA A 54 -26.94 -0.10 64.93
C ALA A 54 -26.05 -1.23 64.45
N TYR A 55 -26.57 -2.48 64.33
CA TYR A 55 -25.82 -3.58 63.68
C TYR A 55 -25.51 -3.29 62.22
N ASN A 56 -26.43 -2.73 61.48
CA ASN A 56 -26.21 -2.35 60.08
C ASN A 56 -25.17 -1.26 59.96
N ARG A 57 -25.22 -0.23 60.82
CA ARG A 57 -24.22 0.87 60.87
C ARG A 57 -22.80 0.35 61.16
N LEU A 58 -22.69 -0.56 62.15
CA LEU A 58 -21.40 -1.19 62.47
C LEU A 58 -20.89 -2.02 61.29
N GLY A 59 -21.78 -2.78 60.64
CA GLY A 59 -21.42 -3.51 59.44
C GLY A 59 -20.84 -2.62 58.38
N PHE A 60 -21.45 -1.46 58.11
CA PHE A 60 -20.97 -0.44 57.21
C PHE A 60 -19.59 0.10 57.61
N MET A 61 -19.40 0.44 58.91
CA MET A 61 -18.11 0.92 59.39
C MET A 61 -16.96 -0.08 59.27
N TYR A 62 -17.24 -1.36 59.43
CA TYR A 62 -16.26 -2.42 59.15
C TYR A 62 -15.99 -2.59 57.64
N GLN A 63 -16.95 -2.35 56.79
CA GLN A 63 -16.78 -2.37 55.33
C GLN A 63 -15.96 -1.20 54.82
N SER A 64 -16.23 0.03 55.33
CA SER A 64 -15.52 1.24 54.90
C SER A 64 -14.17 1.43 55.59
N GLY A 65 -13.97 0.84 56.78
CA GLY A 65 -12.79 1.08 57.61
C GLY A 65 -12.83 2.38 58.43
N GLU A 66 -14.05 2.98 58.61
CA GLU A 66 -14.23 4.25 59.33
C GLU A 66 -14.38 4.02 60.80
N GLY A 67 -13.43 4.53 61.59
CA GLY A 67 -13.40 4.36 63.06
C GLY A 67 -13.03 2.95 63.54
N VAL A 68 -12.79 2.02 62.64
CA VAL A 68 -12.39 0.63 62.92
C VAL A 68 -11.58 0.11 61.75
N GLU A 69 -10.71 -0.90 62.00
CA GLU A 69 -10.01 -1.55 60.90
C GLU A 69 -10.98 -2.30 59.99
N LYS A 70 -10.80 -2.18 58.68
CA LYS A 70 -11.65 -2.83 57.68
C LYS A 70 -11.65 -4.34 57.84
N ASP A 71 -12.84 -4.94 58.00
CA ASP A 71 -13.05 -6.38 58.06
C ASP A 71 -14.36 -6.75 57.40
N GLU A 72 -14.27 -7.23 56.16
CA GLU A 72 -15.43 -7.60 55.35
C GLU A 72 -16.21 -8.79 55.94
N LYS A 73 -15.54 -9.72 56.63
CA LYS A 73 -16.22 -10.87 57.26
C LYS A 73 -17.01 -10.44 58.46
N GLU A 74 -16.47 -9.57 59.27
CA GLU A 74 -17.20 -9.02 60.44
C GLU A 74 -18.34 -8.11 59.97
N SER A 75 -18.09 -7.30 58.89
CA SER A 75 -19.16 -6.51 58.26
C SER A 75 -20.32 -7.40 57.82
N PHE A 76 -20.06 -8.50 57.07
CA PHE A 76 -21.10 -9.43 56.67
C PHE A 76 -21.83 -10.07 57.84
N ARG A 77 -21.11 -10.49 58.88
CA ARG A 77 -21.71 -11.05 60.09
C ARG A 77 -22.67 -10.07 60.75
N LEU A 78 -22.34 -8.82 60.87
CA LEU A 78 -23.17 -7.77 61.49
C LEU A 78 -24.37 -7.43 60.60
N TYR A 79 -24.20 -7.34 59.26
CA TYR A 79 -25.32 -7.18 58.33
C TYR A 79 -26.30 -8.36 58.43
N MET A 80 -25.80 -9.61 58.55
CA MET A 80 -26.65 -10.78 58.70
C MET A 80 -27.49 -10.71 59.96
N ILE A 81 -26.90 -10.35 61.13
CA ILE A 81 -27.65 -10.19 62.37
C ILE A 81 -28.77 -9.14 62.21
N SER A 82 -28.44 -8.00 61.64
CA SER A 82 -29.40 -6.93 61.38
C SER A 82 -30.50 -7.37 60.40
N ALA A 83 -30.15 -8.09 59.36
CA ALA A 83 -31.09 -8.63 58.36
C ALA A 83 -32.04 -9.70 58.92
N GLU A 84 -31.56 -10.59 59.80
CA GLU A 84 -32.36 -11.59 60.52
C GLU A 84 -33.32 -10.92 61.52
N MET A 85 -32.95 -9.78 62.05
CA MET A 85 -33.83 -8.97 62.87
C MET A 85 -34.92 -8.26 62.07
N GLY A 86 -34.87 -8.36 60.71
CA GLY A 86 -35.87 -7.82 59.79
C GLY A 86 -35.59 -6.37 59.32
N TYR A 87 -34.37 -5.84 59.50
CA TYR A 87 -34.04 -4.50 58.99
C TYR A 87 -33.82 -4.53 57.48
N PRO A 88 -34.68 -3.89 56.67
CA PRO A 88 -34.71 -4.11 55.24
C PRO A 88 -33.42 -3.66 54.53
N LYS A 89 -32.80 -2.57 54.97
CA LYS A 89 -31.52 -2.10 54.42
C LYS A 89 -30.37 -3.08 54.65
N ALA A 90 -30.36 -3.75 55.82
CA ALA A 90 -29.38 -4.81 56.10
C ALA A 90 -29.62 -6.03 55.21
N GLN A 91 -30.88 -6.36 54.94
CA GLN A 91 -31.22 -7.43 54.01
C GLN A 91 -30.67 -7.17 52.62
N ALA A 92 -30.76 -5.94 52.14
CA ALA A 92 -30.14 -5.52 50.88
C ALA A 92 -28.60 -5.58 50.93
N ASN A 93 -27.99 -5.18 52.05
CA ASN A 93 -26.52 -5.26 52.21
C ASN A 93 -26.05 -6.72 52.24
N VAL A 94 -26.78 -7.66 52.87
CA VAL A 94 -26.51 -9.08 52.87
C VAL A 94 -26.64 -9.64 51.43
N ALA A 95 -27.69 -9.21 50.71
CA ALA A 95 -27.86 -9.61 49.31
C ALA A 95 -26.68 -9.17 48.45
N THR A 96 -26.24 -7.90 48.61
CA THR A 96 -25.05 -7.36 47.92
C THR A 96 -23.77 -8.14 48.27
N ALA A 97 -23.63 -8.51 49.56
CA ALA A 97 -22.47 -9.30 49.99
C ALA A 97 -22.43 -10.69 49.35
N TYR A 98 -23.57 -11.37 49.21
CA TYR A 98 -23.67 -12.62 48.47
C TYR A 98 -23.50 -12.45 46.95
N ALA A 99 -24.00 -11.38 46.38
CA ALA A 99 -23.89 -11.09 44.96
C ALA A 99 -22.42 -10.95 44.47
N TYR A 100 -21.61 -10.27 45.28
CA TYR A 100 -20.23 -9.91 44.92
C TYR A 100 -19.15 -10.61 45.74
N GLY A 101 -19.51 -11.53 46.66
CA GLY A 101 -18.56 -12.27 47.49
C GLY A 101 -17.86 -11.40 48.56
N ILE A 102 -18.52 -10.39 49.11
CA ILE A 102 -17.94 -9.47 50.09
C ILE A 102 -18.02 -10.05 51.50
N GLY A 103 -16.91 -10.50 52.03
CA GLY A 103 -16.86 -11.14 53.37
C GLY A 103 -17.52 -12.54 53.50
N VAL A 104 -18.06 -13.03 52.38
CA VAL A 104 -18.71 -14.34 52.25
C VAL A 104 -18.45 -14.90 50.85
N GLU A 105 -18.57 -16.21 50.66
CA GLU A 105 -18.54 -16.79 49.34
C GLU A 105 -19.77 -16.33 48.52
N ALA A 106 -19.52 -15.97 47.26
CA ALA A 106 -20.59 -15.50 46.38
C ALA A 106 -21.66 -16.58 46.16
N ASP A 107 -22.93 -16.21 46.28
CA ASP A 107 -24.09 -17.09 46.16
C ASP A 107 -25.26 -16.34 45.55
N GLU A 108 -25.50 -16.57 44.29
CA GLU A 108 -26.53 -15.86 43.53
C GLU A 108 -27.96 -16.12 44.03
N GLU A 109 -28.24 -17.37 44.38
CA GLU A 109 -29.59 -17.73 44.86
C GLU A 109 -29.89 -17.00 46.16
N LYS A 110 -28.92 -16.95 47.08
CA LYS A 110 -29.08 -16.17 48.32
C LYS A 110 -29.12 -14.66 48.11
N ALA A 111 -28.34 -14.16 47.13
CA ALA A 111 -28.43 -12.74 46.80
C ALA A 111 -29.85 -12.36 46.36
N ILE A 112 -30.45 -13.11 45.46
CA ILE A 112 -31.81 -12.89 44.99
C ILE A 112 -32.81 -13.05 46.12
N GLU A 113 -32.68 -14.06 46.98
CA GLU A 113 -33.56 -14.30 48.14
C GLU A 113 -33.55 -13.10 49.10
N TRP A 114 -32.36 -12.60 49.41
CA TRP A 114 -32.23 -11.49 50.37
C TRP A 114 -32.66 -10.14 49.75
N TYR A 115 -32.41 -9.88 48.44
CA TYR A 115 -32.98 -8.68 47.77
C TYR A 115 -34.49 -8.75 47.73
N THR A 116 -35.09 -9.91 47.48
CA THR A 116 -36.55 -10.08 47.50
C THR A 116 -37.11 -9.83 48.89
N LYS A 117 -36.46 -10.37 49.94
CA LYS A 117 -36.87 -10.08 51.34
C LYS A 117 -36.79 -8.59 51.68
N ALA A 118 -35.77 -7.89 51.22
CA ALA A 118 -35.65 -6.45 51.44
C ALA A 118 -36.80 -5.67 50.78
N LEU A 119 -37.16 -6.06 49.54
CA LEU A 119 -38.34 -5.50 48.87
C LEU A 119 -39.66 -5.77 49.59
N ASP A 120 -39.87 -7.02 50.00
CA ASP A 120 -41.08 -7.41 50.74
C ASP A 120 -41.24 -6.66 52.08
N ASN A 121 -40.12 -6.26 52.64
CA ASN A 121 -40.05 -5.45 53.86
C ASN A 121 -40.04 -3.93 53.62
N GLY A 122 -40.27 -3.48 52.35
CA GLY A 122 -40.48 -2.06 52.02
C GLY A 122 -39.20 -1.29 51.77
N PHE A 123 -38.12 -1.94 51.34
CA PHE A 123 -36.89 -1.22 50.94
C PHE A 123 -36.85 -1.17 49.42
N ASP A 124 -37.50 -0.16 48.85
CA ASP A 124 -37.67 -0.05 47.41
C ASP A 124 -36.34 0.12 46.64
N GLU A 125 -35.29 0.64 47.30
CA GLU A 125 -33.94 0.74 46.70
C GLU A 125 -33.31 -0.64 46.38
N ALA A 126 -33.75 -1.69 47.04
CA ALA A 126 -33.34 -3.06 46.68
C ALA A 126 -33.79 -3.50 45.28
N MET A 127 -34.86 -2.84 44.75
CA MET A 127 -35.32 -3.11 43.37
C MET A 127 -34.28 -2.68 42.35
N MET A 128 -33.68 -1.51 42.55
CA MET A 128 -32.60 -1.00 41.70
C MET A 128 -31.35 -1.93 41.77
N ALA A 129 -30.95 -2.28 43.00
CA ALA A 129 -29.82 -3.18 43.20
C ALA A 129 -30.02 -4.55 42.53
N LEU A 130 -31.23 -5.12 42.66
CA LEU A 130 -31.62 -6.36 42.01
C LEU A 130 -31.64 -6.21 40.49
N GLY A 131 -32.12 -5.10 39.97
CA GLY A 131 -32.08 -4.77 38.54
C GLY A 131 -30.66 -4.71 38.02
N VAL A 132 -29.74 -3.99 38.67
CA VAL A 132 -28.33 -3.92 38.30
C VAL A 132 -27.64 -5.28 38.38
N PHE A 133 -27.97 -6.06 39.42
CA PHE A 133 -27.43 -7.41 39.55
C PHE A 133 -27.79 -8.32 38.36
N TYR A 134 -29.04 -8.26 37.90
CA TYR A 134 -29.48 -9.03 36.73
C TYR A 134 -28.89 -8.48 35.41
N LEU A 135 -28.61 -7.20 35.26
CA LEU A 135 -27.93 -6.66 34.12
C LEU A 135 -26.48 -7.17 33.99
N GLY A 136 -25.83 -7.53 35.09
CA GLY A 136 -24.49 -8.11 35.10
C GLY A 136 -24.42 -9.57 34.68
N LYS A 137 -25.53 -10.19 34.28
CA LYS A 137 -25.59 -11.60 33.83
C LYS A 137 -25.32 -11.70 32.33
N GLU A 138 -24.79 -12.85 31.89
CA GLU A 138 -24.49 -13.10 30.49
C GLU A 138 -25.70 -13.53 29.64
N ASN A 139 -26.75 -14.05 30.30
CA ASN A 139 -27.91 -14.56 29.57
C ASN A 139 -29.00 -13.49 29.36
N LYS A 140 -29.60 -13.50 28.17
CA LYS A 140 -30.58 -12.52 27.74
C LYS A 140 -31.84 -12.46 28.64
N GLU A 141 -32.32 -13.60 29.17
CA GLU A 141 -33.53 -13.63 30.00
C GLU A 141 -33.33 -12.86 31.34
N ASP A 142 -32.14 -13.00 31.92
CA ASP A 142 -31.83 -12.30 33.16
C ASP A 142 -31.59 -10.81 32.91
N ILE A 143 -30.92 -10.43 31.79
CA ILE A 143 -30.78 -9.02 31.38
C ILE A 143 -32.16 -8.38 31.19
N GLU A 144 -33.12 -9.06 30.53
CA GLU A 144 -34.49 -8.57 30.37
C GLU A 144 -35.20 -8.40 31.71
N LYS A 145 -35.00 -9.30 32.69
CA LYS A 145 -35.51 -9.12 34.08
C LYS A 145 -34.89 -7.91 34.74
N GLY A 146 -33.55 -7.72 34.59
CA GLY A 146 -32.84 -6.54 35.10
C GLY A 146 -33.42 -5.25 34.58
N VAL A 147 -33.64 -5.16 33.27
CA VAL A 147 -34.30 -4.02 32.62
C VAL A 147 -35.72 -3.81 33.19
N ALA A 148 -36.51 -4.89 33.37
CA ALA A 148 -37.87 -4.77 33.92
C ALA A 148 -37.88 -4.23 35.34
N TYR A 149 -36.98 -4.67 36.22
CA TYR A 149 -36.85 -4.11 37.57
C TYR A 149 -36.46 -2.65 37.57
N LEU A 150 -35.52 -2.24 36.72
CA LEU A 150 -35.09 -0.86 36.55
C LEU A 150 -36.21 0.02 35.99
N VAL A 151 -37.01 -0.46 35.05
CA VAL A 151 -38.18 0.27 34.53
C VAL A 151 -39.17 0.51 35.66
N GLN A 152 -39.50 -0.50 36.47
CA GLN A 152 -40.39 -0.35 37.58
C GLN A 152 -39.87 0.65 38.61
N CYS A 153 -38.57 0.62 38.90
CA CYS A 153 -37.93 1.56 39.82
C CYS A 153 -37.95 3.01 39.26
N ALA A 154 -37.68 3.17 37.96
CA ALA A 154 -37.72 4.43 37.23
C ALA A 154 -39.15 5.03 37.19
N GLU A 155 -40.17 4.21 36.97
CA GLU A 155 -41.60 4.62 37.00
C GLU A 155 -42.03 5.08 38.39
N GLN A 156 -41.41 4.58 39.45
CA GLN A 156 -41.60 5.10 40.83
C GLN A 156 -40.85 6.42 41.06
N GLY A 157 -40.07 6.88 40.11
CA GLY A 157 -39.42 8.19 40.13
C GLY A 157 -37.98 8.18 40.58
N ASN A 158 -37.34 7.02 40.66
CA ASN A 158 -35.92 6.91 40.98
C ASN A 158 -35.07 7.42 39.83
N ALA A 159 -34.33 8.49 40.00
CA ALA A 159 -33.53 9.13 38.96
C ALA A 159 -32.29 8.31 38.55
N ASP A 160 -31.69 7.60 39.51
CA ASP A 160 -30.53 6.72 39.22
C ASP A 160 -30.94 5.55 38.33
N ALA A 161 -32.11 4.92 38.59
CA ALA A 161 -32.65 3.86 37.73
C ALA A 161 -32.96 4.38 36.29
N MET A 162 -33.50 5.60 36.17
CA MET A 162 -33.72 6.25 34.89
C MET A 162 -32.41 6.48 34.16
N HIS A 163 -31.35 6.93 34.82
CA HIS A 163 -30.02 7.12 34.24
C HIS A 163 -29.42 5.80 33.74
N ILE A 164 -29.48 4.75 34.59
CA ILE A 164 -28.98 3.40 34.18
C ILE A 164 -29.74 2.89 32.95
N LEU A 165 -31.07 3.01 32.94
CA LEU A 165 -31.87 2.63 31.76
C LEU A 165 -31.48 3.40 30.50
N ALA A 166 -31.20 4.70 30.61
CA ALA A 166 -30.76 5.51 29.52
C ALA A 166 -29.41 5.00 28.97
N MET A 167 -28.46 4.66 29.83
CA MET A 167 -27.18 4.06 29.48
C MET A 167 -27.34 2.70 28.78
N VAL A 168 -28.22 1.85 29.28
CA VAL A 168 -28.54 0.54 28.70
C VAL A 168 -29.08 0.69 27.29
N TYR A 169 -30.10 1.52 27.07
CA TYR A 169 -30.68 1.76 25.73
C TYR A 169 -29.74 2.52 24.78
N LYS A 170 -28.84 3.33 25.27
CA LYS A 170 -27.77 3.96 24.49
C LYS A 170 -26.71 2.92 24.05
N GLY A 171 -26.58 1.80 24.78
CA GLY A 171 -25.58 0.76 24.57
C GLY A 171 -24.21 1.13 25.18
N SER A 172 -24.18 2.04 26.16
CA SER A 172 -22.98 2.45 26.90
C SER A 172 -22.78 1.68 28.20
N ALA A 173 -23.79 0.88 28.64
CA ALA A 173 -23.72 0.10 29.87
C ALA A 173 -22.96 -1.23 29.74
N GLY A 174 -22.44 -1.58 28.57
CA GLY A 174 -21.73 -2.84 28.34
C GLY A 174 -22.62 -4.09 28.38
N VAL A 175 -23.93 -3.95 28.20
CA VAL A 175 -24.92 -5.04 28.25
C VAL A 175 -25.51 -5.28 26.86
N GLU A 176 -25.75 -6.55 26.50
CA GLU A 176 -26.36 -6.91 25.21
C GLU A 176 -27.89 -6.67 25.19
N VAL A 177 -28.25 -5.39 25.06
CA VAL A 177 -29.65 -4.96 24.86
C VAL A 177 -29.72 -4.26 23.51
N GLU A 178 -30.82 -4.45 22.78
CA GLU A 178 -31.04 -3.74 21.51
C GLU A 178 -31.03 -2.22 21.76
N LYS A 179 -30.14 -1.51 21.02
CA LYS A 179 -30.02 -0.05 21.15
C LYS A 179 -31.32 0.64 20.74
N ASP A 180 -31.83 1.49 21.61
CA ASP A 180 -33.00 2.32 21.38
C ASP A 180 -32.70 3.75 21.87
N ILE A 181 -32.15 4.54 20.98
CA ILE A 181 -31.69 5.90 21.31
C ILE A 181 -32.85 6.81 21.72
N GLU A 182 -34.03 6.62 21.14
CA GLU A 182 -35.20 7.39 21.49
C GLU A 182 -35.60 7.17 22.95
N LYS A 183 -35.64 5.90 23.39
CA LYS A 183 -35.86 5.59 24.83
C LYS A 183 -34.72 6.07 25.70
N ALA A 184 -33.47 6.00 25.24
CA ALA A 184 -32.34 6.51 26.02
C ALA A 184 -32.51 8.00 26.30
N ILE A 185 -32.85 8.81 25.29
CA ILE A 185 -33.10 10.25 25.45
C ILE A 185 -34.32 10.51 26.36
N GLN A 186 -35.39 9.73 26.24
CA GLN A 186 -36.56 9.84 27.12
C GLN A 186 -36.17 9.64 28.59
N TRP A 187 -35.41 8.58 28.89
CA TRP A 187 -34.99 8.30 30.27
C TRP A 187 -33.96 9.30 30.77
N TYR A 188 -32.98 9.75 29.96
CA TYR A 188 -32.08 10.83 30.34
C TYR A 188 -32.87 12.14 30.66
N THR A 189 -33.87 12.45 29.83
CA THR A 189 -34.71 13.63 30.07
C THR A 189 -35.47 13.52 31.39
N ALA A 190 -36.10 12.37 31.68
CA ALA A 190 -36.82 12.14 32.93
C ALA A 190 -35.91 12.23 34.16
N ALA A 191 -34.69 11.66 34.09
CA ALA A 191 -33.71 11.78 35.16
C ALA A 191 -33.20 13.21 35.34
N ALA A 192 -32.93 13.92 34.25
CA ALA A 192 -32.47 15.31 34.26
C ALA A 192 -33.54 16.27 34.87
N GLU A 193 -34.83 16.06 34.58
CA GLU A 193 -35.95 16.79 35.19
C GLU A 193 -36.07 16.54 36.69
N LYS A 194 -35.57 15.39 37.17
CA LYS A 194 -35.46 15.09 38.59
C LYS A 194 -34.22 15.69 39.26
N GLY A 195 -33.38 16.35 38.47
CA GLY A 195 -32.16 16.98 38.95
C GLY A 195 -30.93 16.04 38.99
N HIS A 196 -30.96 14.86 38.33
CA HIS A 196 -29.84 13.96 38.30
C HIS A 196 -28.72 14.56 37.46
N ALA A 197 -27.62 14.97 38.10
CA ALA A 197 -26.53 15.74 37.45
C ALA A 197 -25.89 15.02 36.28
N ASP A 198 -25.56 13.73 36.41
CA ASP A 198 -24.92 12.98 35.35
C ASP A 198 -25.84 12.81 34.12
N SER A 199 -27.16 12.63 34.33
CA SER A 199 -28.13 12.63 33.25
C SER A 199 -28.29 13.99 32.58
N GLN A 200 -28.17 15.09 33.33
CA GLN A 200 -28.16 16.44 32.77
C GLN A 200 -26.93 16.61 31.84
N ILE A 201 -25.77 16.11 32.27
CA ILE A 201 -24.54 16.18 31.45
C ILE A 201 -24.65 15.30 30.22
N ASP A 202 -25.05 14.02 30.38
CA ASP A 202 -25.17 13.09 29.25
C ASP A 202 -26.17 13.57 28.18
N LEU A 203 -27.29 14.13 28.62
CA LEU A 203 -28.28 14.71 27.73
C LEU A 203 -27.76 15.98 27.06
N ALA A 204 -27.05 16.83 27.79
CA ALA A 204 -26.43 18.04 27.25
C ALA A 204 -25.37 17.68 26.19
N VAL A 205 -24.50 16.71 26.47
CA VAL A 205 -23.50 16.21 25.48
C VAL A 205 -24.18 15.64 24.25
N THR A 206 -25.35 14.99 24.42
CA THR A 206 -26.13 14.48 23.26
C THR A 206 -26.63 15.63 22.39
N TYR A 207 -27.11 16.75 23.00
CA TYR A 207 -27.46 17.94 22.25
C TYR A 207 -26.26 18.68 21.64
N LEU A 208 -25.09 18.67 22.27
CA LEU A 208 -23.88 19.31 21.72
C LEU A 208 -23.34 18.55 20.50
N ARG A 209 -23.37 17.21 20.51
CA ARG A 209 -22.84 16.39 19.41
C ARG A 209 -23.75 16.32 18.18
N GLY A 210 -25.04 16.47 18.37
CA GLY A 210 -26.00 16.40 17.27
C GLY A 210 -26.13 15.02 16.60
N GLU A 211 -25.61 13.96 17.21
CA GLU A 211 -25.56 12.63 16.60
C GLU A 211 -26.93 11.98 16.43
N TYR A 212 -27.85 12.22 17.39
CA TYR A 212 -29.16 11.58 17.44
C TYR A 212 -30.32 12.59 17.49
N VAL A 213 -30.02 13.80 17.86
CA VAL A 213 -30.93 14.93 17.91
C VAL A 213 -30.24 16.14 17.29
N PRO A 214 -30.97 17.11 16.72
CA PRO A 214 -30.33 18.33 16.24
C PRO A 214 -29.53 19.01 17.37
N VAL A 215 -28.40 19.62 16.98
CA VAL A 215 -27.59 20.42 17.91
C VAL A 215 -28.48 21.50 18.55
N ASP A 216 -28.43 21.59 19.88
CA ASP A 216 -29.19 22.58 20.65
C ASP A 216 -28.34 23.10 21.82
N TYR A 217 -27.55 24.12 21.53
CA TYR A 217 -26.67 24.74 22.52
C TYR A 217 -27.44 25.37 23.71
N GLU A 218 -28.69 25.84 23.48
CA GLU A 218 -29.50 26.49 24.55
C GLU A 218 -29.95 25.45 25.60
N LYS A 219 -30.44 24.28 25.12
CA LYS A 219 -30.81 23.20 26.03
C LYS A 219 -29.58 22.62 26.74
N ALA A 220 -28.50 22.42 26.01
CA ALA A 220 -27.25 21.93 26.59
C ALA A 220 -26.75 22.88 27.68
N PHE A 221 -26.72 24.18 27.41
CA PHE A 221 -26.32 25.19 28.38
C PHE A 221 -27.20 25.19 29.65
N ALA A 222 -28.52 25.08 29.48
CA ALA A 222 -29.43 25.06 30.63
C ALA A 222 -29.22 23.83 31.52
N LEU A 223 -29.06 22.66 30.92
CA LEU A 223 -28.80 21.40 31.62
C LEU A 223 -27.46 21.44 32.37
N LEU A 224 -26.39 21.88 31.67
CA LEU A 224 -25.05 21.97 32.26
C LEU A 224 -24.99 23.03 33.39
N SER A 225 -25.69 24.16 33.23
CA SER A 225 -25.78 25.14 34.30
C SER A 225 -26.42 24.56 35.56
N SER A 226 -27.48 23.75 35.39
CA SER A 226 -28.14 23.09 36.54
C SER A 226 -27.24 22.04 37.20
N ALA A 227 -26.46 21.27 36.41
CA ALA A 227 -25.49 20.32 36.96
C ALA A 227 -24.29 21.02 37.63
N ALA A 228 -23.83 22.14 37.08
CA ALA A 228 -22.75 22.95 37.66
C ALA A 228 -23.16 23.62 38.99
N GLU A 229 -24.42 24.02 39.13
CA GLU A 229 -24.95 24.53 40.42
C GLU A 229 -24.93 23.45 41.53
N GLN A 230 -24.92 22.18 41.15
CA GLN A 230 -24.75 21.06 42.07
C GLN A 230 -23.27 20.75 42.39
N GLY A 231 -22.34 21.54 41.83
CA GLY A 231 -20.91 21.41 42.06
C GLY A 231 -20.23 20.38 41.17
N ASN A 232 -20.85 19.96 40.04
CA ASN A 232 -20.26 18.95 39.16
C ASN A 232 -19.17 19.58 38.24
N ALA A 233 -17.95 19.08 38.33
CA ALA A 233 -16.80 19.59 37.61
C ALA A 233 -16.89 19.32 36.06
N ASP A 234 -17.45 18.19 35.64
CA ASP A 234 -17.68 17.88 34.23
C ASP A 234 -18.62 18.91 33.60
N ALA A 235 -19.69 19.30 34.31
CA ALA A 235 -20.62 20.33 33.84
C ALA A 235 -19.91 21.66 33.60
N LEU A 236 -19.04 22.07 34.52
CA LEU A 236 -18.21 23.27 34.35
C LEU A 236 -17.29 23.17 33.13
N TYR A 237 -16.65 22.01 32.92
CA TYR A 237 -15.84 21.78 31.76
C TYR A 237 -16.63 21.96 30.45
N TYR A 238 -17.82 21.35 30.34
CA TYR A 238 -18.66 21.48 29.14
C TYR A 238 -19.23 22.90 28.95
N LEU A 239 -19.48 23.63 30.02
CA LEU A 239 -19.84 25.05 29.93
C LEU A 239 -18.68 25.88 29.36
N GLY A 240 -17.45 25.55 29.74
CA GLY A 240 -16.25 26.12 29.15
C GLY A 240 -16.19 25.88 27.65
N LEU A 241 -16.44 24.64 27.19
CA LEU A 241 -16.48 24.29 25.76
C LEU A 241 -17.54 25.09 25.00
N ILE A 242 -18.76 25.24 25.54
CA ILE A 242 -19.81 26.07 24.93
C ILE A 242 -19.37 27.53 24.74
N HIS A 243 -18.60 28.06 25.67
CA HIS A 243 -18.08 29.43 25.59
C HIS A 243 -16.82 29.57 24.74
N GLU A 244 -16.18 28.47 24.37
CA GLU A 244 -15.07 28.43 23.42
C GLU A 244 -15.56 28.28 21.97
N ASP A 245 -16.72 27.64 21.75
CA ASP A 245 -17.28 27.32 20.46
C ASP A 245 -17.95 28.52 19.77
N GLU A 246 -17.50 28.87 18.57
CA GLU A 246 -18.06 29.94 17.73
C GLU A 246 -19.53 29.68 17.33
N GLU A 247 -19.87 28.42 17.06
CA GLU A 247 -21.21 28.02 16.59
C GLU A 247 -22.25 28.07 17.72
N SER A 248 -21.82 28.10 18.98
CA SER A 248 -22.71 28.14 20.14
C SER A 248 -23.53 29.43 20.25
N GLY A 249 -23.13 30.50 19.56
CA GLY A 249 -23.66 31.86 19.74
C GLY A 249 -23.36 32.47 21.13
N ARG A 250 -22.55 31.79 21.94
CA ARG A 250 -22.20 32.20 23.32
C ARG A 250 -20.68 32.37 23.48
N MET A 251 -19.90 32.44 22.36
CA MET A 251 -18.45 32.54 22.42
C MET A 251 -17.99 33.69 23.33
N ASP A 252 -17.29 33.34 24.39
CA ASP A 252 -16.63 34.25 25.33
C ASP A 252 -15.46 33.52 26.01
N ILE A 253 -14.28 33.69 25.43
CA ILE A 253 -13.06 33.00 25.88
C ILE A 253 -12.71 33.29 27.35
N LYS A 254 -13.08 34.46 27.86
CA LYS A 254 -12.83 34.77 29.27
C LYS A 254 -13.74 33.96 30.18
N LYS A 255 -15.01 33.81 29.81
CA LYS A 255 -15.93 32.92 30.54
C LYS A 255 -15.53 31.45 30.38
N ALA A 256 -15.07 31.04 29.19
CA ALA A 256 -14.51 29.70 29.00
C ALA A 256 -13.37 29.44 30.01
N LEU A 257 -12.44 30.38 30.13
CA LEU A 257 -11.34 30.28 31.08
C LEU A 257 -11.85 30.26 32.55
N GLU A 258 -12.86 31.07 32.90
CA GLU A 258 -13.46 31.04 34.25
C GLU A 258 -14.08 29.68 34.59
N TYR A 259 -14.84 29.09 33.66
CA TYR A 259 -15.43 27.75 33.82
C TYR A 259 -14.38 26.66 33.88
N TYR A 260 -13.37 26.68 32.97
CA TYR A 260 -12.27 25.72 33.02
C TYR A 260 -11.46 25.83 34.31
N THR A 261 -11.23 27.06 34.81
CA THR A 261 -10.53 27.26 36.09
C THR A 261 -11.31 26.65 37.23
N ALA A 262 -12.63 26.89 37.29
CA ALA A 262 -13.49 26.32 38.33
C ALA A 262 -13.57 24.79 38.27
N ALA A 263 -13.53 24.19 37.06
CA ALA A 263 -13.46 22.75 36.87
C ALA A 263 -12.09 22.19 37.29
N ALA A 264 -11.01 22.87 36.91
CA ALA A 264 -9.62 22.50 37.25
C ALA A 264 -9.36 22.53 38.78
N GLU A 265 -9.94 23.50 39.52
CA GLU A 265 -9.86 23.57 40.96
C GLU A 265 -10.52 22.35 41.65
N GLN A 266 -11.43 21.68 40.97
CA GLN A 266 -12.06 20.43 41.41
C GLN A 266 -11.34 19.16 40.87
N GLY A 267 -10.19 19.32 40.16
CA GLY A 267 -9.37 18.22 39.66
C GLY A 267 -9.75 17.71 38.29
N GLU A 268 -10.58 18.45 37.52
CA GLU A 268 -10.92 18.06 36.16
C GLU A 268 -9.72 18.30 35.21
N THR A 269 -9.02 17.24 34.84
CA THR A 269 -7.76 17.31 34.08
C THR A 269 -7.94 17.82 32.66
N ARG A 270 -9.08 17.53 32.02
CA ARG A 270 -9.42 18.02 30.67
C ARG A 270 -9.53 19.55 30.66
N ALA A 271 -10.06 20.14 31.76
CA ALA A 271 -10.14 21.58 31.92
C ALA A 271 -8.75 22.20 32.07
N ILE A 272 -7.85 21.57 32.84
CA ILE A 272 -6.45 22.00 32.96
C ILE A 272 -5.78 22.02 31.59
N MET A 273 -5.97 20.98 30.81
CA MET A 273 -5.41 20.87 29.46
C MET A 273 -5.96 21.97 28.53
N ASN A 274 -7.28 22.22 28.54
CA ASN A 274 -7.90 23.26 27.72
C ASN A 274 -7.42 24.67 28.11
N ILE A 275 -7.16 24.94 29.39
CA ILE A 275 -6.53 26.21 29.78
C ILE A 275 -5.16 26.36 29.09
N GLY A 276 -4.37 25.28 29.05
CA GLY A 276 -3.11 25.28 28.33
C GLY A 276 -3.29 25.62 26.85
N LEU A 277 -4.25 25.00 26.17
CA LEU A 277 -4.60 25.26 24.76
C LEU A 277 -5.02 26.72 24.51
N LEU A 278 -5.79 27.33 25.46
CA LEU A 278 -6.17 28.74 25.34
C LEU A 278 -4.95 29.68 25.44
N TYR A 279 -3.93 29.35 26.21
CA TYR A 279 -2.69 30.11 26.24
C TYR A 279 -1.83 29.90 25.00
N GLU A 280 -1.76 28.68 24.48
CA GLU A 280 -1.00 28.33 23.27
C GLU A 280 -1.60 28.98 22.02
N SER A 281 -2.92 28.93 21.86
CA SER A 281 -3.63 29.48 20.69
C SER A 281 -3.58 31.00 20.59
N GLY A 282 -3.32 31.68 21.74
CA GLY A 282 -3.36 33.12 21.82
C GLY A 282 -4.77 33.72 21.84
N TYR A 283 -5.81 32.94 22.06
CA TYR A 283 -7.18 33.44 22.25
C TYR A 283 -7.29 34.42 23.44
N LEU A 284 -6.41 34.29 24.41
CA LEU A 284 -6.33 35.21 25.57
C LEU A 284 -5.45 36.44 25.32
N GLY A 285 -4.94 36.61 24.10
CA GLY A 285 -4.06 37.72 23.70
C GLY A 285 -2.92 37.28 22.81
N LYS A 286 -1.66 37.37 23.25
CA LYS A 286 -0.54 36.76 22.56
C LYS A 286 -0.35 35.32 23.02
N PRO A 287 0.02 34.39 22.15
CA PRO A 287 0.40 33.05 22.57
C PRO A 287 1.43 33.09 23.72
N ASP A 288 1.16 32.32 24.78
CA ASP A 288 2.03 32.16 25.93
C ASP A 288 2.34 30.68 26.15
N PHE A 289 3.27 30.20 25.36
CA PHE A 289 3.65 28.78 25.36
C PHE A 289 4.24 28.31 26.71
N ALA A 290 4.92 29.23 27.44
CA ALA A 290 5.46 28.90 28.76
C ALA A 290 4.35 28.54 29.75
N LYS A 291 3.27 29.33 29.75
CA LYS A 291 2.08 29.04 30.58
C LYS A 291 1.34 27.79 30.10
N ALA A 292 1.20 27.63 28.78
CA ALA A 292 0.58 26.43 28.22
C ALA A 292 1.32 25.16 28.70
N LEU A 293 2.65 25.15 28.64
CA LEU A 293 3.47 24.06 29.10
C LEU A 293 3.30 23.77 30.61
N GLU A 294 3.15 24.81 31.43
CA GLU A 294 2.86 24.67 32.88
C GLU A 294 1.55 23.90 33.10
N TYR A 295 0.47 24.31 32.41
CA TYR A 295 -0.81 23.63 32.51
C TYR A 295 -0.78 22.21 31.93
N TYR A 296 -0.12 21.98 30.78
CA TYR A 296 0.04 20.63 30.24
C TYR A 296 0.82 19.72 31.21
N THR A 297 1.86 20.26 31.85
CA THR A 297 2.63 19.51 32.85
C THR A 297 1.75 19.16 34.04
N THR A 298 0.97 20.11 34.51
CA THR A 298 0.02 19.91 35.64
C THR A 298 -1.01 18.82 35.29
N ALA A 299 -1.65 18.89 34.13
CA ALA A 299 -2.62 17.89 33.70
C ALA A 299 -1.98 16.49 33.59
N ALA A 300 -0.76 16.41 33.03
CA ALA A 300 -0.01 15.17 32.89
C ALA A 300 0.43 14.56 34.23
N GLU A 301 0.75 15.40 35.22
CA GLU A 301 1.07 14.99 36.62
C GLU A 301 -0.18 14.43 37.32
N TYR A 302 -1.35 14.96 37.04
CA TYR A 302 -2.64 14.43 37.52
C TYR A 302 -3.09 13.16 36.75
N GLY A 303 -2.28 12.69 35.79
CA GLY A 303 -2.52 11.43 35.12
C GLY A 303 -3.30 11.52 33.80
N ASP A 304 -3.51 12.72 33.26
CA ASP A 304 -4.14 12.88 31.96
C ASP A 304 -3.24 12.30 30.85
N ALA A 305 -3.68 11.20 30.24
CA ALA A 305 -2.91 10.49 29.21
C ALA A 305 -2.66 11.33 27.96
N LYS A 306 -3.61 12.20 27.58
CA LYS A 306 -3.46 13.09 26.41
C LYS A 306 -2.43 14.18 26.66
N ALA A 307 -2.43 14.74 27.88
CA ALA A 307 -1.42 15.72 28.29
C ALA A 307 -0.01 15.08 28.34
N GLN A 308 0.09 13.84 28.85
CA GLN A 308 1.34 13.07 28.83
C GLN A 308 1.82 12.81 27.41
N LEU A 309 0.94 12.37 26.50
CA LEU A 309 1.25 12.20 25.07
C LEU A 309 1.72 13.53 24.44
N LEU A 310 0.99 14.62 24.68
CA LEU A 310 1.32 15.95 24.15
C LEU A 310 2.69 16.43 24.61
N LEU A 311 3.02 16.29 25.88
CA LEU A 311 4.34 16.62 26.43
C LEU A 311 5.45 15.79 25.77
N GLY A 312 5.21 14.49 25.55
CA GLY A 312 6.12 13.62 24.80
C GLY A 312 6.40 14.17 23.40
N ILE A 313 5.38 14.58 22.67
CA ILE A 313 5.49 15.18 21.33
C ILE A 313 6.22 16.52 21.38
N ILE A 314 5.90 17.40 22.34
CA ILE A 314 6.53 18.71 22.49
C ILE A 314 8.04 18.57 22.72
N TYR A 315 8.46 17.70 23.65
CA TYR A 315 9.86 17.49 23.95
C TYR A 315 10.64 16.76 22.85
N ILE A 316 9.99 15.90 22.04
CA ILE A 316 10.64 15.27 20.86
C ILE A 316 10.84 16.28 19.74
N LYS A 317 9.83 17.12 19.45
CA LYS A 317 9.92 18.11 18.37
C LYS A 317 10.90 19.25 18.67
N GLY A 318 10.89 19.75 19.89
CA GLY A 318 11.77 20.85 20.30
C GLY A 318 11.48 22.17 19.59
N THR A 319 10.21 22.43 19.19
CA THR A 319 9.85 23.63 18.43
C THR A 319 9.72 24.87 19.32
N ASP A 320 9.11 24.72 20.49
CA ASP A 320 8.81 25.81 21.43
C ASP A 320 9.53 25.64 22.77
N VAL A 321 10.19 24.52 22.96
CA VAL A 321 11.07 24.18 24.08
C VAL A 321 12.36 23.57 23.55
N GLU A 322 13.40 23.53 24.35
CA GLU A 322 14.61 22.78 24.01
C GLU A 322 14.27 21.29 23.86
N GLN A 323 14.70 20.69 22.74
CA GLN A 323 14.46 19.27 22.48
C GLN A 323 15.08 18.41 23.62
N ASN A 324 14.26 17.59 24.23
CA ASN A 324 14.66 16.72 25.32
C ASN A 324 14.06 15.31 25.14
N PRO A 325 14.75 14.41 24.42
CA PRO A 325 14.26 13.06 24.19
C PRO A 325 14.08 12.23 25.47
N GLU A 326 14.88 12.44 26.50
CA GLU A 326 14.76 11.71 27.77
C GLU A 326 13.46 12.05 28.48
N GLU A 327 13.11 13.35 28.55
CA GLU A 327 11.86 13.79 29.14
C GLU A 327 10.66 13.37 28.30
N ALA A 328 10.78 13.40 26.94
CA ALA A 328 9.76 12.91 26.05
C ALA A 328 9.45 11.42 26.28
N LEU A 329 10.47 10.59 26.38
CA LEU A 329 10.30 9.16 26.66
C LEU A 329 9.66 8.88 28.01
N LYS A 330 9.96 9.67 29.03
CA LYS A 330 9.34 9.55 30.34
C LYS A 330 7.82 9.80 30.25
N TRP A 331 7.41 10.83 29.49
CA TRP A 331 6.00 11.16 29.33
C TRP A 331 5.28 10.15 28.41
N PHE A 332 5.89 9.71 27.31
CA PHE A 332 5.33 8.63 26.49
C PHE A 332 5.13 7.34 27.29
N ASN A 333 6.12 6.92 28.12
CA ASN A 333 5.96 5.72 28.95
C ASN A 333 4.80 5.86 29.94
N LYS A 334 4.62 7.02 30.57
CA LYS A 334 3.46 7.26 31.46
C LYS A 334 2.12 7.17 30.72
N ALA A 335 2.03 7.76 29.51
CA ALA A 335 0.83 7.68 28.69
C ALA A 335 0.56 6.22 28.25
N VAL A 336 1.60 5.45 27.95
CA VAL A 336 1.49 4.01 27.67
C VAL A 336 1.01 3.22 28.88
N GLU A 337 1.53 3.53 30.08
CA GLU A 337 1.06 2.93 31.33
C GLU A 337 -0.41 3.27 31.61
N ALA A 338 -0.85 4.43 31.19
CA ALA A 338 -2.27 4.86 31.24
C ALA A 338 -3.15 4.23 30.15
N GLY A 339 -2.54 3.45 29.23
CA GLY A 339 -3.25 2.72 28.17
C GLY A 339 -3.53 3.55 26.92
N ASP A 340 -2.87 4.70 26.72
CA ASP A 340 -3.10 5.53 25.54
C ASP A 340 -2.52 4.88 24.25
N PRO A 341 -3.36 4.53 23.24
CA PRO A 341 -2.89 3.83 22.06
C PRO A 341 -2.05 4.71 21.12
N TYR A 342 -2.27 6.04 21.13
CA TYR A 342 -1.45 6.95 20.34
C TYR A 342 -0.05 7.08 20.92
N ALA A 343 0.08 7.09 22.25
CA ALA A 343 1.40 7.06 22.89
C ALA A 343 2.13 5.75 22.62
N MET A 344 1.43 4.62 22.63
CA MET A 344 2.01 3.32 22.23
C MET A 344 2.54 3.36 20.79
N ASN A 345 1.78 3.93 19.86
CA ASN A 345 2.17 4.10 18.47
C ASN A 345 3.40 5.01 18.34
N GLN A 346 3.39 6.20 18.97
CA GLN A 346 4.52 7.13 18.93
C GLN A 346 5.81 6.53 19.53
N LEU A 347 5.68 5.83 20.66
CA LEU A 347 6.82 5.17 21.29
C LEU A 347 7.35 4.02 20.42
N ALA A 348 6.46 3.28 19.75
CA ALA A 348 6.85 2.23 18.81
C ALA A 348 7.64 2.79 17.64
N LEU A 349 7.21 3.91 17.05
CA LEU A 349 7.94 4.59 15.98
C LEU A 349 9.36 4.98 16.43
N LEU A 350 9.52 5.51 17.66
CA LEU A 350 10.84 5.84 18.19
C LEU A 350 11.76 4.61 18.32
N TYR A 351 11.20 3.45 18.72
CA TYR A 351 11.95 2.19 18.74
C TYR A 351 12.30 1.67 17.34
N LEU A 352 11.44 1.86 16.34
CA LEU A 352 11.74 1.49 14.95
C LEU A 352 12.81 2.38 14.32
N GLU A 353 12.75 3.70 14.57
CA GLU A 353 13.72 4.64 14.04
C GLU A 353 15.11 4.50 14.69
N GLY A 354 15.17 4.10 15.96
CA GLY A 354 16.41 4.00 16.70
C GLY A 354 17.17 5.33 16.90
N ARG A 355 16.48 6.47 16.72
CA ARG A 355 17.10 7.80 16.69
C ARG A 355 17.37 8.37 18.08
N TYR A 356 16.43 8.19 19.00
CA TYR A 356 16.48 8.75 20.37
C TYR A 356 16.55 7.68 21.44
N VAL A 357 16.24 6.45 21.09
CA VAL A 357 16.37 5.23 21.88
C VAL A 357 17.10 4.19 21.06
N ALA A 358 17.71 3.21 21.70
CA ALA A 358 18.24 2.07 20.98
C ALA A 358 17.10 1.37 20.23
N ALA A 359 17.31 1.05 18.95
CA ALA A 359 16.32 0.35 18.15
C ALA A 359 15.92 -0.96 18.83
N ASP A 360 14.62 -1.17 18.99
CA ASP A 360 14.03 -2.38 19.56
C ASP A 360 12.73 -2.72 18.83
N ASN A 361 12.90 -3.50 17.78
CA ASN A 361 11.84 -3.85 16.88
C ASN A 361 10.78 -4.75 17.52
N GLN A 362 11.19 -5.61 18.46
CA GLN A 362 10.28 -6.49 19.18
C GLN A 362 9.34 -5.66 20.07
N LYS A 363 9.91 -4.73 20.82
CA LYS A 363 9.14 -3.85 21.71
C LYS A 363 8.20 -2.93 20.92
N ALA A 364 8.67 -2.42 19.75
CA ALA A 364 7.83 -1.66 18.84
C ALA A 364 6.63 -2.50 18.34
N PHE A 365 6.87 -3.74 17.95
CA PHE A 365 5.83 -4.65 17.50
C PHE A 365 4.81 -4.96 18.61
N GLU A 366 5.25 -5.20 19.84
CA GLU A 366 4.38 -5.44 21.00
C GLU A 366 3.49 -4.21 21.28
N LEU A 367 4.07 -3.00 21.29
CA LEU A 367 3.34 -1.75 21.47
C LEU A 367 2.30 -1.52 20.36
N LEU A 368 2.68 -1.71 19.10
CA LEU A 368 1.76 -1.57 17.95
C LEU A 368 0.63 -2.58 18.02
N THR A 369 0.92 -3.81 18.45
CA THR A 369 -0.11 -4.85 18.59
C THR A 369 -1.12 -4.48 19.66
N THR A 370 -0.67 -4.01 20.82
CA THR A 370 -1.54 -3.56 21.91
C THR A 370 -2.38 -2.34 21.52
N ALA A 371 -1.77 -1.36 20.83
CA ALA A 371 -2.48 -0.19 20.32
C ALA A 371 -3.53 -0.56 19.26
N ALA A 372 -3.20 -1.49 18.37
CA ALA A 372 -4.13 -2.02 17.37
C ALA A 372 -5.30 -2.79 18.01
N GLU A 373 -5.08 -3.56 19.07
CA GLU A 373 -6.14 -4.21 19.86
C GLU A 373 -7.09 -3.18 20.48
N SER A 374 -6.57 -2.02 20.87
CA SER A 374 -7.37 -0.87 21.34
C SER A 374 -8.02 -0.11 20.18
N GLY A 375 -7.77 -0.50 18.95
CA GLY A 375 -8.41 0.05 17.76
C GLY A 375 -7.70 1.26 17.13
N ASP A 376 -6.41 1.45 17.39
CA ASP A 376 -5.65 2.51 16.74
C ASP A 376 -5.41 2.21 15.25
N ASN A 377 -5.89 3.11 14.38
CA ASN A 377 -5.78 2.94 12.93
C ASN A 377 -4.34 3.04 12.42
N ASP A 378 -3.52 3.90 13.01
CA ASP A 378 -2.13 4.07 12.59
C ASP A 378 -1.31 2.81 12.92
N SER A 379 -1.58 2.19 14.05
CA SER A 379 -0.98 0.91 14.42
C SER A 379 -1.42 -0.23 13.50
N TYR A 380 -2.69 -0.26 13.07
CA TYR A 380 -3.11 -1.22 12.03
C TYR A 380 -2.35 -1.03 10.72
N LYS A 381 -2.17 0.21 10.25
CA LYS A 381 -1.40 0.50 9.03
C LYS A 381 0.07 0.08 9.15
N LEU A 382 0.70 0.42 10.27
CA LEU A 382 2.11 0.06 10.52
C LEU A 382 2.32 -1.45 10.59
N LEU A 383 1.45 -2.19 11.29
CA LEU A 383 1.51 -3.65 11.33
C LEU A 383 1.29 -4.26 9.94
N GLY A 384 0.33 -3.74 9.18
CA GLY A 384 0.11 -4.13 7.79
C GLY A 384 1.35 -3.94 6.94
N TYR A 385 2.02 -2.78 7.06
CA TYR A 385 3.27 -2.48 6.37
C TYR A 385 4.41 -3.42 6.78
N MET A 386 4.58 -3.66 8.10
CA MET A 386 5.61 -4.57 8.61
C MET A 386 5.48 -5.98 8.04
N TYR A 387 4.26 -6.53 8.00
CA TYR A 387 3.99 -7.84 7.41
C TYR A 387 4.10 -7.87 5.88
N THR A 388 3.86 -6.75 5.20
CA THR A 388 4.04 -6.65 3.74
C THR A 388 5.52 -6.64 3.36
N GLN A 389 6.34 -5.87 4.10
CA GLN A 389 7.75 -5.68 3.78
C GLN A 389 8.68 -6.73 4.42
N GLY A 390 8.19 -7.53 5.35
CA GLY A 390 9.03 -8.44 6.12
C GLY A 390 9.98 -7.71 7.07
N GLN A 391 9.61 -6.49 7.50
CA GLN A 391 10.42 -5.74 8.46
C GLN A 391 10.10 -6.22 9.86
N TYR A 392 11.11 -6.82 10.53
CA TYR A 392 11.05 -7.33 11.90
C TYR A 392 10.15 -8.55 12.13
N VAL A 393 9.36 -8.91 11.15
CA VAL A 393 8.51 -10.11 11.09
C VAL A 393 8.66 -10.74 9.71
N ASP A 394 8.42 -12.03 9.59
CA ASP A 394 8.39 -12.65 8.26
C ASP A 394 7.25 -12.07 7.42
N VAL A 395 7.46 -11.98 6.10
CA VAL A 395 6.42 -11.56 5.17
C VAL A 395 5.20 -12.46 5.32
N ASP A 396 4.05 -11.86 5.61
CA ASP A 396 2.77 -12.54 5.75
C ASP A 396 1.66 -11.66 5.18
N LEU A 397 1.39 -11.83 3.89
CA LEU A 397 0.42 -10.99 3.16
C LEU A 397 -1.02 -11.20 3.65
N VAL A 398 -1.33 -12.35 4.27
CA VAL A 398 -2.66 -12.63 4.84
C VAL A 398 -2.87 -11.80 6.11
N LYS A 399 -1.86 -11.74 6.98
CA LYS A 399 -1.93 -10.87 8.16
C LYS A 399 -1.90 -9.39 7.77
N ALA A 400 -1.06 -9.01 6.79
CA ALA A 400 -1.03 -7.65 6.26
C ALA A 400 -2.41 -7.22 5.78
N GLU A 401 -3.09 -8.06 5.00
CA GLU A 401 -4.47 -7.81 4.55
C GLU A 401 -5.42 -7.64 5.72
N GLY A 402 -5.36 -8.53 6.72
CA GLY A 402 -6.23 -8.45 7.90
C GLY A 402 -6.09 -7.13 8.67
N TYR A 403 -4.88 -6.62 8.80
CA TYR A 403 -4.62 -5.34 9.45
C TYR A 403 -5.05 -4.15 8.60
N TYR A 404 -4.67 -4.11 7.31
CA TYR A 404 -5.12 -3.04 6.42
C TYR A 404 -6.65 -2.99 6.28
N ARG A 405 -7.31 -4.14 6.22
CA ARG A 405 -8.77 -4.24 6.12
C ARG A 405 -9.47 -3.62 7.32
N LYS A 406 -8.97 -3.87 8.55
CA LYS A 406 -9.52 -3.26 9.77
C LYS A 406 -9.45 -1.72 9.75
N ALA A 407 -8.36 -1.14 9.29
CA ALA A 407 -8.23 0.31 9.16
C ALA A 407 -9.06 0.85 7.99
N ALA A 408 -9.08 0.15 6.85
CA ALA A 408 -9.82 0.53 5.65
C ALA A 408 -11.35 0.55 5.89
N GLU A 409 -11.90 -0.43 6.61
CA GLU A 409 -13.32 -0.50 6.99
C GLU A 409 -13.74 0.64 7.91
N ARG A 410 -12.79 1.23 8.63
CA ARG A 410 -13.00 2.43 9.46
C ARG A 410 -12.87 3.74 8.67
N GLY A 411 -12.69 3.65 7.36
CA GLY A 411 -12.65 4.80 6.48
C GLY A 411 -11.25 5.40 6.26
N ASP A 412 -10.17 4.78 6.73
CA ASP A 412 -8.82 5.31 6.51
C ASP A 412 -8.40 5.17 5.04
N ALA A 413 -8.26 6.30 4.34
CA ALA A 413 -7.95 6.33 2.90
C ALA A 413 -6.55 5.76 2.57
N MET A 414 -5.58 5.90 3.48
CA MET A 414 -4.25 5.31 3.27
C MET A 414 -4.29 3.79 3.38
N ALA A 415 -5.03 3.26 4.36
CA ALA A 415 -5.23 1.82 4.51
C ALA A 415 -6.03 1.24 3.34
N GLN A 416 -7.05 1.94 2.85
CA GLN A 416 -7.81 1.55 1.65
C GLN A 416 -6.91 1.47 0.43
N THR A 417 -6.02 2.45 0.24
CA THR A 417 -5.04 2.45 -0.85
C THR A 417 -4.03 1.30 -0.70
N ALA A 418 -3.51 1.09 0.51
CA ALA A 418 -2.55 0.00 0.77
C ALA A 418 -3.18 -1.38 0.58
N LEU A 419 -4.44 -1.56 1.02
CA LEU A 419 -5.20 -2.80 0.80
C LEU A 419 -5.43 -3.07 -0.69
N GLY A 420 -5.81 -2.04 -1.45
CA GLY A 420 -5.96 -2.15 -2.90
C GLY A 420 -4.67 -2.59 -3.60
N LYS A 421 -3.53 -2.01 -3.25
CA LYS A 421 -2.21 -2.43 -3.75
C LYS A 421 -1.90 -3.88 -3.38
N LEU A 422 -2.14 -4.27 -2.14
CA LEU A 422 -1.89 -5.63 -1.67
C LEU A 422 -2.74 -6.69 -2.40
N LEU A 423 -3.99 -6.35 -2.75
CA LEU A 423 -4.88 -7.25 -3.50
C LEU A 423 -4.46 -7.43 -4.97
N LEU A 424 -3.54 -6.60 -5.48
CA LEU A 424 -2.95 -6.67 -6.82
C LEU A 424 -1.53 -7.24 -6.83
N ASP A 425 -0.93 -7.48 -5.67
CA ASP A 425 0.46 -7.91 -5.55
C ASP A 425 0.76 -9.18 -6.36
N ASP A 426 1.82 -9.15 -7.16
CA ASP A 426 2.18 -10.21 -8.09
C ASP A 426 2.60 -11.52 -7.41
N SER A 427 3.04 -11.46 -6.17
CA SER A 427 3.40 -12.63 -5.37
C SER A 427 2.18 -13.43 -4.88
N ARG A 428 0.96 -12.87 -5.01
CA ARG A 428 -0.29 -13.51 -4.59
C ARG A 428 -0.91 -14.34 -5.71
N SER A 429 -1.38 -15.52 -5.35
CA SER A 429 -2.16 -16.39 -6.24
C SER A 429 -3.67 -16.06 -6.27
N ASP A 430 -4.15 -15.27 -5.29
CA ASP A 430 -5.55 -14.93 -5.05
C ASP A 430 -5.84 -13.44 -5.30
N LYS A 431 -5.22 -12.85 -6.33
CA LYS A 431 -5.46 -11.46 -6.72
C LYS A 431 -6.94 -11.16 -6.93
N ASN A 432 -7.37 -9.99 -6.47
CA ASN A 432 -8.76 -9.55 -6.61
C ASN A 432 -8.82 -8.10 -7.13
N PRO A 433 -8.69 -7.88 -8.43
CA PRO A 433 -8.69 -6.54 -9.02
C PRO A 433 -9.99 -5.76 -8.81
N GLU A 434 -11.15 -6.46 -8.80
CA GLU A 434 -12.44 -5.82 -8.58
C GLU A 434 -12.55 -5.27 -7.16
N GLU A 435 -12.09 -6.00 -6.17
CA GLU A 435 -12.08 -5.53 -4.78
C GLU A 435 -11.03 -4.42 -4.59
N ALA A 436 -9.85 -4.54 -5.21
CA ALA A 436 -8.83 -3.51 -5.20
C ALA A 436 -9.37 -2.19 -5.74
N LEU A 437 -10.03 -2.23 -6.91
CA LEU A 437 -10.66 -1.06 -7.51
C LEU A 437 -11.74 -0.44 -6.62
N LYS A 438 -12.51 -1.25 -5.89
CA LYS A 438 -13.50 -0.75 -4.92
C LYS A 438 -12.82 0.05 -3.80
N TRP A 439 -11.75 -0.49 -3.20
CA TRP A 439 -11.02 0.19 -2.13
C TRP A 439 -10.32 1.46 -2.63
N PHE A 440 -9.71 1.42 -3.81
CA PHE A 440 -9.15 2.61 -4.43
C PHE A 440 -10.18 3.71 -4.69
N ASN A 441 -11.40 3.35 -5.18
CA ASN A 441 -12.45 4.33 -5.37
C ASN A 441 -12.88 4.99 -4.06
N MET A 442 -13.03 4.20 -2.98
CA MET A 442 -13.36 4.75 -1.65
C MET A 442 -12.29 5.72 -1.15
N ALA A 443 -11.01 5.40 -1.37
CA ALA A 443 -9.91 6.30 -1.02
C ALA A 443 -9.87 7.55 -1.92
N ALA A 444 -10.12 7.41 -3.21
CA ALA A 444 -10.14 8.51 -4.17
C ALA A 444 -11.29 9.50 -3.89
N GLU A 445 -12.47 9.01 -3.47
CA GLU A 445 -13.60 9.85 -3.03
C GLU A 445 -13.25 10.71 -1.80
N GLN A 446 -12.29 10.27 -0.99
CA GLN A 446 -11.74 11.02 0.13
C GLN A 446 -10.57 11.94 -0.27
N GLY A 447 -10.24 12.03 -1.57
CA GLY A 447 -9.17 12.88 -2.08
C GLY A 447 -7.78 12.24 -2.07
N SER A 448 -7.67 10.90 -1.96
CA SER A 448 -6.36 10.22 -2.06
C SER A 448 -5.82 10.30 -3.48
N ALA A 449 -4.83 11.16 -3.70
CA ALA A 449 -4.14 11.29 -4.99
C ALA A 449 -3.44 10.00 -5.41
N GLU A 450 -2.91 9.26 -4.45
CA GLU A 450 -2.27 7.96 -4.69
C GLU A 450 -3.28 6.92 -5.20
N ALA A 451 -4.47 6.86 -4.59
CA ALA A 451 -5.53 5.96 -5.07
C ALA A 451 -6.01 6.34 -6.48
N MET A 452 -6.16 7.63 -6.76
CA MET A 452 -6.52 8.11 -8.10
C MET A 452 -5.49 7.67 -9.13
N LYS A 453 -4.19 7.77 -8.82
CA LYS A 453 -3.09 7.32 -9.68
C LYS A 453 -3.16 5.80 -9.89
N GLU A 454 -3.36 5.01 -8.84
CA GLU A 454 -3.47 3.54 -8.97
C GLU A 454 -4.67 3.14 -9.86
N ILE A 455 -5.83 3.77 -9.69
CA ILE A 455 -6.98 3.53 -10.58
C ILE A 455 -6.61 3.85 -12.04
N ALA A 456 -5.94 4.98 -12.27
CA ALA A 456 -5.56 5.39 -13.61
C ALA A 456 -4.61 4.37 -14.26
N VAL A 457 -3.62 3.87 -13.52
CA VAL A 457 -2.69 2.83 -14.01
C VAL A 457 -3.44 1.56 -14.40
N LEU A 458 -4.42 1.10 -13.61
CA LEU A 458 -5.24 -0.07 -13.96
C LEU A 458 -5.98 0.09 -15.29
N PHE A 459 -6.42 1.32 -15.63
CA PHE A 459 -7.10 1.59 -16.90
C PHE A 459 -6.13 1.91 -18.06
N LEU A 460 -4.85 2.18 -17.78
CA LEU A 460 -3.81 2.35 -18.81
C LEU A 460 -3.23 1.01 -19.26
N THR A 461 -2.90 0.11 -18.31
CA THR A 461 -2.23 -1.16 -18.63
C THR A 461 -3.14 -2.13 -19.38
N GLY A 462 -4.43 -2.13 -19.08
CA GLY A 462 -5.37 -3.07 -19.69
C GLY A 462 -5.30 -4.50 -19.14
N ASP A 463 -4.45 -4.78 -18.13
CA ASP A 463 -4.20 -6.13 -17.61
C ASP A 463 -5.42 -6.74 -16.92
N HIS A 464 -6.20 -5.92 -16.22
CA HIS A 464 -7.34 -6.37 -15.41
C HIS A 464 -8.66 -5.79 -15.87
N PHE A 465 -8.64 -4.61 -16.48
CA PHE A 465 -9.82 -3.89 -16.97
C PHE A 465 -9.58 -3.41 -18.40
N PRO A 466 -10.61 -3.27 -19.23
CA PRO A 466 -10.45 -2.67 -20.55
C PRO A 466 -9.77 -1.29 -20.46
N VAL A 467 -8.86 -1.02 -21.39
CA VAL A 467 -8.17 0.27 -21.45
C VAL A 467 -9.17 1.40 -21.58
N ASP A 468 -9.04 2.42 -20.72
CA ASP A 468 -9.85 3.64 -20.75
C ASP A 468 -8.96 4.87 -20.51
N HIS A 469 -8.35 5.35 -21.58
CA HIS A 469 -7.45 6.50 -21.55
C HIS A 469 -8.14 7.78 -21.04
N ALA A 470 -9.43 7.96 -21.35
CA ALA A 470 -10.16 9.18 -20.93
C ALA A 470 -10.35 9.22 -19.42
N LYS A 471 -10.72 8.07 -18.83
CA LYS A 471 -10.85 7.94 -17.37
C LYS A 471 -9.49 8.09 -16.68
N ALA A 472 -8.45 7.42 -17.21
CA ALA A 472 -7.10 7.53 -16.68
C ALA A 472 -6.59 8.97 -16.71
N PHE A 473 -6.77 9.67 -17.82
CA PHE A 473 -6.39 11.07 -17.96
C PHE A 473 -7.06 11.98 -16.92
N GLY A 474 -8.37 11.83 -16.71
CA GLY A 474 -9.11 12.62 -15.71
C GLY A 474 -8.59 12.39 -14.29
N LEU A 475 -8.34 11.13 -13.91
CA LEU A 475 -7.83 10.76 -12.60
C LEU A 475 -6.38 11.24 -12.39
N LEU A 476 -5.51 11.09 -13.40
CA LEU A 476 -4.12 11.56 -13.31
C LEU A 476 -4.06 13.09 -13.22
N THR A 477 -4.95 13.80 -13.93
CA THR A 477 -5.05 15.24 -13.83
C THR A 477 -5.40 15.66 -12.41
N ALA A 478 -6.46 15.08 -11.83
CA ALA A 478 -6.88 15.36 -10.46
C ALA A 478 -5.77 15.03 -9.43
N ALA A 479 -5.11 13.88 -9.58
CA ALA A 479 -4.03 13.48 -8.69
C ALA A 479 -2.80 14.42 -8.83
N SER A 480 -2.48 14.89 -10.05
CA SER A 480 -1.39 15.85 -10.29
C SER A 480 -1.69 17.22 -9.70
N GLU A 481 -2.96 17.66 -9.71
CA GLU A 481 -3.39 18.90 -9.05
C GLU A 481 -3.27 18.81 -7.52
N LEU A 482 -3.47 17.61 -6.95
CA LEU A 482 -3.25 17.32 -5.54
C LEU A 482 -1.77 17.13 -5.18
N GLY A 483 -0.86 17.26 -6.15
CA GLY A 483 0.59 17.22 -5.93
C GLY A 483 1.21 15.82 -5.96
N ASN A 484 0.54 14.83 -6.57
CA ASN A 484 1.14 13.52 -6.77
C ASN A 484 2.10 13.56 -7.97
N ASP A 485 3.40 13.42 -7.70
CA ASP A 485 4.45 13.50 -8.71
C ASP A 485 4.41 12.31 -9.68
N ASP A 486 4.05 11.11 -9.22
CA ASP A 486 3.91 9.92 -10.08
C ASP A 486 2.74 10.09 -11.06
N ALA A 487 1.62 10.63 -10.59
CA ALA A 487 0.50 10.94 -11.47
C ALA A 487 0.88 12.00 -12.52
N THR A 488 1.66 13.00 -12.11
CA THR A 488 2.17 14.04 -13.03
C THR A 488 3.13 13.43 -14.06
N TYR A 489 3.94 12.44 -13.64
CA TYR A 489 4.80 11.69 -14.55
C TYR A 489 4.00 10.91 -15.59
N HIS A 490 3.01 10.13 -15.15
CA HIS A 490 2.14 9.37 -16.05
C HIS A 490 1.35 10.28 -17.01
N LEU A 491 0.88 11.42 -16.52
CA LEU A 491 0.23 12.42 -17.36
C LEU A 491 1.19 12.97 -18.44
N GLY A 492 2.44 13.21 -18.09
CA GLY A 492 3.49 13.57 -19.03
C GLY A 492 3.72 12.49 -20.09
N VAL A 493 3.71 11.22 -19.70
CA VAL A 493 3.82 10.06 -20.61
C VAL A 493 2.63 10.02 -21.57
N MET A 494 1.39 10.21 -21.06
CA MET A 494 0.20 10.25 -21.91
C MET A 494 0.28 11.37 -22.96
N TYR A 495 0.76 12.56 -22.60
CA TYR A 495 0.98 13.65 -23.54
C TYR A 495 2.10 13.35 -24.54
N GLU A 496 3.20 12.69 -24.11
CA GLU A 496 4.35 12.37 -24.96
C GLU A 496 3.99 11.39 -26.08
N TYR A 497 3.24 10.31 -25.74
CA TYR A 497 2.90 9.25 -26.68
C TYR A 497 1.51 9.41 -27.30
N GLY A 498 0.69 10.35 -26.84
CA GLY A 498 -0.67 10.55 -27.35
C GLY A 498 -1.63 9.45 -26.94
N GLU A 499 -1.50 8.89 -25.73
CA GLU A 499 -2.37 7.83 -25.25
C GLU A 499 -3.80 8.34 -25.04
N GLY A 500 -4.71 7.98 -25.96
CA GLY A 500 -6.10 8.41 -25.96
C GLY A 500 -6.33 9.85 -26.45
N MET A 501 -5.30 10.50 -26.96
CA MET A 501 -5.36 11.85 -27.52
C MET A 501 -4.25 12.06 -28.58
N GLU A 502 -4.24 13.17 -29.28
CA GLU A 502 -3.07 13.55 -30.09
C GLU A 502 -1.90 13.91 -29.17
N PRO A 503 -0.66 13.50 -29.53
CA PRO A 503 0.54 13.84 -28.75
C PRO A 503 0.70 15.36 -28.56
N ASP A 504 1.02 15.76 -27.32
CA ASP A 504 1.28 17.16 -26.96
C ASP A 504 2.61 17.22 -26.20
N LEU A 505 3.70 17.31 -26.97
CA LEU A 505 5.05 17.26 -26.41
C LEU A 505 5.38 18.49 -25.54
N GLU A 506 4.75 19.65 -25.78
CA GLU A 506 4.94 20.84 -24.96
C GLU A 506 4.37 20.61 -23.54
N LYS A 507 3.16 20.06 -23.44
CA LYS A 507 2.56 19.71 -22.14
C LYS A 507 3.29 18.58 -21.45
N ALA A 508 3.81 17.59 -22.21
CA ALA A 508 4.66 16.57 -21.63
C ALA A 508 5.88 17.20 -20.93
N VAL A 509 6.55 18.12 -21.59
CA VAL A 509 7.68 18.87 -21.01
C VAL A 509 7.27 19.67 -19.77
N GLU A 510 6.11 20.33 -19.78
CA GLU A 510 5.59 21.06 -18.61
C GLU A 510 5.39 20.14 -17.42
N CYS A 511 4.76 18.96 -17.63
CA CYS A 511 4.58 17.93 -16.59
C CYS A 511 5.92 17.48 -16.03
N TYR A 512 6.85 17.11 -16.89
CA TYR A 512 8.17 16.65 -16.45
C TYR A 512 8.97 17.74 -15.74
N LYS A 513 8.95 19.00 -16.21
CA LYS A 513 9.61 20.12 -15.53
C LYS A 513 9.07 20.37 -14.14
N LYS A 514 7.74 20.26 -13.94
CA LYS A 514 7.10 20.46 -12.65
C LYS A 514 7.68 19.53 -11.57
N ILE A 515 7.95 18.28 -11.90
CA ILE A 515 8.41 17.27 -10.94
C ILE A 515 9.94 17.05 -10.95
N ALA A 516 10.60 17.33 -12.06
CA ALA A 516 12.06 17.18 -12.16
C ALA A 516 12.82 18.09 -11.19
N MET A 517 12.30 19.30 -10.92
CA MET A 517 12.85 20.24 -9.95
C MET A 517 12.69 19.73 -8.50
N ASN A 518 11.73 18.86 -8.24
CA ASN A 518 11.50 18.20 -6.95
C ASN A 518 12.37 16.93 -6.75
N GLY A 519 13.26 16.63 -7.73
CA GLY A 519 14.14 15.49 -7.66
C GLY A 519 13.60 14.21 -8.33
N ASN A 520 12.52 14.29 -9.12
CA ASN A 520 12.05 13.11 -9.86
C ASN A 520 13.03 12.72 -10.97
N VAL A 521 13.82 11.68 -10.71
CA VAL A 521 14.91 11.21 -11.58
C VAL A 521 14.41 10.75 -12.96
N SER A 522 13.23 10.11 -13.00
CA SER A 522 12.63 9.66 -14.27
C SER A 522 12.25 10.84 -15.16
N ALA A 523 11.67 11.89 -14.59
CA ALA A 523 11.33 13.10 -15.31
C ALA A 523 12.59 13.87 -15.77
N GLN A 524 13.63 13.95 -14.93
CA GLN A 524 14.92 14.53 -15.31
C GLN A 524 15.53 13.80 -16.51
N THR A 525 15.53 12.48 -16.49
CA THR A 525 16.06 11.65 -17.59
C THR A 525 15.26 11.84 -18.88
N ARG A 526 13.91 11.92 -18.78
CA ARG A 526 13.08 12.20 -19.96
C ARG A 526 13.30 13.60 -20.52
N LEU A 527 13.39 14.63 -19.68
CA LEU A 527 13.73 15.98 -20.10
C LEU A 527 15.08 16.03 -20.82
N GLY A 528 16.08 15.35 -20.28
CA GLY A 528 17.37 15.23 -20.93
C GLY A 528 17.26 14.70 -22.36
N ARG A 529 16.48 13.64 -22.56
CA ARG A 529 16.22 13.06 -23.91
C ARG A 529 15.46 14.03 -24.81
N MET A 530 14.43 14.71 -24.27
CA MET A 530 13.62 15.66 -25.04
C MET A 530 14.45 16.86 -25.51
N PHE A 531 15.40 17.35 -24.69
CA PHE A 531 16.33 18.39 -25.10
C PHE A 531 17.40 17.95 -26.10
N ILE A 532 17.78 16.65 -26.13
CA ILE A 532 18.64 16.07 -27.17
C ILE A 532 17.93 16.01 -28.52
N SER A 533 16.66 15.59 -28.51
CA SER A 533 15.89 15.36 -29.74
C SER A 533 15.12 16.60 -30.23
N GLY A 534 15.04 17.66 -29.46
CA GLY A 534 14.17 18.82 -29.75
C GLY A 534 12.68 18.52 -29.67
N SER A 535 12.29 17.48 -28.90
CA SER A 535 10.90 17.02 -28.79
C SER A 535 10.12 17.88 -27.79
N GLY A 536 9.22 18.77 -28.27
CA GLY A 536 8.42 19.66 -27.43
C GLY A 536 9.21 20.82 -26.82
N VAL A 537 10.50 20.92 -27.12
CA VAL A 537 11.41 22.01 -26.73
C VAL A 537 12.41 22.26 -27.86
N GLU A 538 13.07 23.40 -27.85
CA GLU A 538 14.20 23.64 -28.72
C GLU A 538 15.37 22.72 -28.31
N GLU A 539 16.03 22.12 -29.30
CA GLU A 539 17.21 21.26 -29.07
C GLU A 539 18.29 22.03 -28.32
N SER A 540 18.77 21.46 -27.21
CA SER A 540 19.77 22.14 -26.39
C SER A 540 20.63 21.13 -25.61
N ILE A 541 21.83 20.89 -26.10
CA ILE A 541 22.79 20.03 -25.40
C ILE A 541 23.12 20.53 -23.97
N PRO A 542 23.29 21.83 -23.70
CA PRO A 542 23.53 22.33 -22.35
C PRO A 542 22.37 22.04 -21.38
N GLU A 543 21.11 22.22 -21.84
CA GLU A 543 19.95 21.86 -20.98
C GLU A 543 19.82 20.34 -20.79
N ALA A 544 20.05 19.56 -21.85
CA ALA A 544 20.07 18.10 -21.73
C ALA A 544 21.12 17.63 -20.72
N LEU A 545 22.35 18.18 -20.83
CA LEU A 545 23.43 17.88 -19.90
C LEU A 545 23.07 18.22 -18.44
N LYS A 546 22.43 19.35 -18.22
CA LYS A 546 21.97 19.78 -16.89
C LYS A 546 21.02 18.76 -16.28
N TRP A 547 19.98 18.36 -17.02
CA TRP A 547 18.96 17.44 -16.52
C TRP A 547 19.52 16.03 -16.31
N PHE A 548 20.34 15.52 -17.24
CA PHE A 548 21.00 14.23 -17.06
C PHE A 548 21.99 14.25 -15.89
N THR A 549 22.72 15.36 -15.69
CA THR A 549 23.65 15.46 -14.55
C THR A 549 22.90 15.40 -13.23
N MET A 550 21.76 16.10 -13.10
CA MET A 550 20.92 16.03 -11.90
C MET A 550 20.46 14.58 -11.64
N ALA A 551 19.98 13.87 -12.66
CA ALA A 551 19.58 12.48 -12.52
C ALA A 551 20.76 11.54 -12.18
N ALA A 552 21.93 11.82 -12.75
CA ALA A 552 23.14 11.04 -12.54
C ALA A 552 23.71 11.22 -11.10
N GLU A 553 23.63 12.43 -10.54
CA GLU A 553 24.02 12.72 -9.16
C GLU A 553 23.14 11.98 -8.13
N GLU A 554 21.87 11.72 -8.48
CA GLU A 554 20.95 10.87 -7.71
C GLU A 554 21.16 9.34 -7.95
N GLY A 555 22.21 8.97 -8.70
CA GLY A 555 22.60 7.58 -8.89
C GLY A 555 21.97 6.89 -10.11
N ASN A 556 21.29 7.61 -11.00
CA ASN A 556 20.72 6.99 -12.21
C ASN A 556 21.81 6.66 -13.23
N THR A 557 22.09 5.37 -13.43
CA THR A 557 23.18 4.90 -14.31
C THR A 557 22.92 5.23 -15.77
N THR A 558 21.68 5.14 -16.24
CA THR A 558 21.29 5.55 -17.60
C THR A 558 21.60 7.02 -17.86
N ALA A 559 21.35 7.89 -16.88
CA ALA A 559 21.70 9.30 -16.99
C ALA A 559 23.22 9.51 -16.95
N MET A 560 23.95 8.75 -16.14
CA MET A 560 25.43 8.79 -16.12
C MET A 560 26.00 8.44 -17.50
N ILE A 561 25.48 7.38 -18.14
CA ILE A 561 25.88 6.98 -19.49
C ILE A 561 25.52 8.09 -20.50
N ALA A 562 24.34 8.70 -20.38
CA ALA A 562 23.91 9.78 -21.25
C ALA A 562 24.83 11.03 -21.12
N VAL A 563 25.23 11.39 -19.90
CA VAL A 563 26.23 12.47 -19.66
C VAL A 563 27.56 12.11 -20.31
N GLY A 564 28.02 10.86 -20.14
CA GLY A 564 29.22 10.37 -20.78
C GLY A 564 29.15 10.48 -22.31
N ASN A 565 28.04 10.03 -22.91
CA ASN A 565 27.81 10.10 -24.36
C ASN A 565 27.83 11.55 -24.87
N ILE A 566 27.21 12.48 -24.14
CA ILE A 566 27.27 13.91 -24.52
C ILE A 566 28.71 14.39 -24.53
N HIS A 567 29.51 14.07 -23.54
CA HIS A 567 30.91 14.46 -23.48
C HIS A 567 31.79 13.77 -24.52
N GLU A 568 31.46 12.55 -24.94
CA GLU A 568 32.19 11.80 -26.00
C GLU A 568 31.84 12.30 -27.41
N TYR A 569 30.53 12.47 -27.70
CA TYR A 569 30.10 12.69 -29.09
C TYR A 569 29.76 14.13 -29.48
N SER A 570 29.74 15.07 -28.52
CA SER A 570 29.52 16.49 -28.84
C SER A 570 30.65 17.08 -29.71
N GLU A 571 30.29 17.96 -30.64
CA GLU A 571 31.27 18.67 -31.47
C GLU A 571 31.65 20.06 -30.91
N GLY A 572 31.14 20.41 -29.72
CA GLY A 572 31.24 21.75 -29.12
C GLY A 572 32.05 21.80 -27.83
N PRO A 573 31.79 22.83 -27.01
CA PRO A 573 32.47 23.03 -25.71
C PRO A 573 32.14 21.93 -24.68
N GLU A 574 31.10 21.17 -24.92
CA GLU A 574 30.66 20.06 -24.08
C GLU A 574 31.53 18.81 -24.24
N LYS A 575 32.27 18.68 -25.36
CA LYS A 575 33.19 17.56 -25.59
C LYS A 575 34.29 17.52 -24.53
N ASN A 576 34.37 16.40 -23.84
CA ASN A 576 35.36 16.19 -22.76
C ASN A 576 35.60 14.71 -22.53
N ASP A 577 36.53 14.14 -23.30
CA ASP A 577 36.80 12.69 -23.25
C ASP A 577 37.18 12.17 -21.86
N PRO A 578 38.00 12.86 -21.02
CA PRO A 578 38.25 12.42 -19.63
C PRO A 578 37.00 12.40 -18.76
N LEU A 579 36.11 13.39 -18.93
CA LEU A 579 34.86 13.45 -18.14
C LEU A 579 33.85 12.39 -18.60
N ALA A 580 33.80 12.08 -19.91
CA ALA A 580 33.02 10.97 -20.43
C ALA A 580 33.43 9.65 -19.76
N MET A 581 34.73 9.35 -19.71
CA MET A 581 35.24 8.15 -19.06
C MET A 581 34.95 8.12 -17.56
N GLU A 582 35.02 9.27 -16.89
CA GLU A 582 34.67 9.38 -15.46
C GLU A 582 33.21 8.96 -15.22
N TRP A 583 32.26 9.47 -16.03
CA TRP A 583 30.86 9.15 -15.89
C TRP A 583 30.53 7.68 -16.25
N TYR A 584 31.14 7.13 -17.28
CA TYR A 584 31.02 5.71 -17.59
C TYR A 584 31.55 4.84 -16.44
N THR A 585 32.67 5.25 -15.81
CA THR A 585 33.24 4.52 -14.66
C THR A 585 32.30 4.59 -13.47
N LYS A 586 31.70 5.76 -13.17
CA LYS A 586 30.71 5.90 -12.09
C LYS A 586 29.48 4.99 -12.33
N ALA A 587 28.99 4.90 -13.56
CA ALA A 587 27.90 4.00 -13.90
C ALA A 587 28.28 2.54 -13.71
N ALA A 588 29.48 2.15 -14.16
CA ALA A 588 29.98 0.79 -14.00
C ALA A 588 30.22 0.42 -12.52
N ASP A 589 30.74 1.36 -11.72
CA ASP A 589 30.93 1.17 -10.28
C ASP A 589 29.58 1.09 -9.52
N ALA A 590 28.54 1.69 -10.07
CA ALA A 590 27.16 1.54 -9.60
C ALA A 590 26.48 0.23 -10.04
N GLY A 591 27.23 -0.64 -10.76
CA GLY A 591 26.75 -1.96 -11.18
C GLY A 591 26.09 -2.01 -12.55
N ASP A 592 26.23 -0.97 -13.35
CA ASP A 592 25.68 -0.95 -14.72
C ASP A 592 26.57 -1.72 -15.68
N ILE A 593 26.06 -2.84 -16.18
CA ILE A 593 26.83 -3.72 -17.08
C ILE A 593 27.02 -3.08 -18.45
N ASP A 594 26.06 -2.27 -18.94
CA ASP A 594 26.17 -1.58 -20.22
C ASP A 594 27.25 -0.49 -20.19
N ALA A 595 27.47 0.13 -19.03
CA ALA A 595 28.57 1.04 -18.81
C ALA A 595 29.93 0.31 -18.90
N LEU A 596 30.06 -0.91 -18.34
CA LEU A 596 31.24 -1.75 -18.51
C LEU A 596 31.52 -2.04 -19.98
N VAL A 597 30.48 -2.38 -20.73
CA VAL A 597 30.57 -2.62 -22.18
C VAL A 597 31.01 -1.35 -22.92
N THR A 598 30.46 -0.19 -22.53
CA THR A 598 30.82 1.10 -23.13
C THR A 598 32.29 1.41 -22.88
N ILE A 599 32.82 1.24 -21.68
CA ILE A 599 34.23 1.41 -21.35
C ILE A 599 35.10 0.44 -22.17
N ALA A 600 34.66 -0.82 -22.30
CA ALA A 600 35.36 -1.81 -23.10
C ALA A 600 35.41 -1.41 -24.59
N ASN A 601 34.31 -0.90 -25.15
CA ASN A 601 34.24 -0.34 -26.49
C ASN A 601 35.21 0.82 -26.68
N CYS A 602 35.30 1.75 -25.70
CA CYS A 602 36.25 2.85 -25.76
C CYS A 602 37.70 2.38 -25.84
N HIS A 603 38.07 1.34 -25.08
CA HIS A 603 39.40 0.75 -25.14
C HIS A 603 39.63 -0.07 -26.43
N TYR A 604 38.61 -0.76 -26.92
CA TYR A 604 38.69 -1.56 -28.17
C TYR A 604 38.87 -0.68 -29.42
N LEU A 605 38.10 0.41 -29.48
CA LEU A 605 38.13 1.34 -30.63
C LEU A 605 39.26 2.36 -30.51
N GLY A 606 39.64 2.74 -29.30
CA GLY A 606 40.53 3.88 -29.03
C GLY A 606 39.87 5.23 -29.26
N SER A 607 38.57 5.39 -28.92
CA SER A 607 37.78 6.61 -29.18
C SER A 607 38.17 7.77 -28.27
N ILE A 608 38.03 7.58 -26.97
CA ILE A 608 38.30 8.62 -25.94
C ILE A 608 39.51 8.28 -25.04
N VAL A 609 40.06 7.09 -25.20
CA VAL A 609 41.27 6.63 -24.52
C VAL A 609 42.16 5.93 -25.53
N GLU A 610 43.46 5.74 -25.22
CA GLU A 610 44.34 4.98 -26.03
C GLU A 610 43.84 3.54 -26.26
N LYS A 611 43.92 3.05 -27.49
CA LYS A 611 43.44 1.70 -27.84
C LYS A 611 44.22 0.64 -27.05
N ASP A 612 43.50 -0.14 -26.28
CA ASP A 612 44.02 -1.23 -25.45
C ASP A 612 43.07 -2.45 -25.56
N ILE A 613 43.38 -3.34 -26.50
CA ILE A 613 42.56 -4.54 -26.78
C ILE A 613 42.58 -5.51 -25.58
N ASP A 614 43.69 -5.59 -24.83
CA ASP A 614 43.78 -6.55 -23.74
C ASP A 614 42.91 -6.08 -22.57
N LYS A 615 42.89 -4.78 -22.30
CA LYS A 615 41.97 -4.17 -21.32
C LYS A 615 40.50 -4.27 -21.76
N ALA A 616 40.22 -4.07 -23.03
CA ALA A 616 38.86 -4.26 -23.56
C ALA A 616 38.37 -5.72 -23.36
N ILE A 617 39.24 -6.70 -23.63
CA ILE A 617 38.94 -8.11 -23.39
C ILE A 617 38.61 -8.34 -21.89
N GLU A 618 39.42 -7.81 -20.97
CA GLU A 618 39.19 -7.96 -19.51
C GLU A 618 37.81 -7.44 -19.11
N LEU A 619 37.44 -6.27 -19.60
CA LEU A 619 36.15 -5.64 -19.30
C LEU A 619 34.97 -6.38 -19.94
N TYR A 620 35.11 -6.82 -21.21
CA TYR A 620 34.09 -7.66 -21.85
C TYR A 620 33.90 -8.99 -21.12
N GLN A 621 34.99 -9.63 -20.68
CA GLN A 621 34.91 -10.84 -19.87
C GLN A 621 34.17 -10.62 -18.57
N LYS A 622 34.44 -9.49 -17.90
CA LYS A 622 33.71 -9.11 -16.68
C LYS A 622 32.21 -8.92 -16.97
N ALA A 623 31.86 -8.19 -18.02
CA ALA A 623 30.48 -7.99 -18.41
C ALA A 623 29.75 -9.30 -18.77
N ALA A 624 30.45 -10.22 -19.48
CA ALA A 624 29.92 -11.55 -19.78
C ALA A 624 29.63 -12.37 -18.52
N MET A 625 30.53 -12.33 -17.53
CA MET A 625 30.36 -13.04 -16.26
C MET A 625 29.27 -12.45 -15.40
N GLU A 626 28.95 -11.18 -15.55
CA GLU A 626 27.81 -10.49 -14.91
C GLU A 626 26.49 -10.66 -15.68
N GLY A 627 26.49 -11.44 -16.78
CA GLY A 627 25.27 -11.88 -17.48
C GLY A 627 24.99 -11.20 -18.81
N ASN A 628 25.87 -10.32 -19.34
CA ASN A 628 25.68 -9.75 -20.67
C ASN A 628 26.11 -10.77 -21.75
N SER A 629 25.11 -11.43 -22.36
CA SER A 629 25.35 -12.44 -23.39
C SER A 629 25.90 -11.87 -24.72
N ASN A 630 25.55 -10.64 -25.07
CA ASN A 630 25.96 -10.01 -26.33
C ASN A 630 27.46 -9.85 -26.45
N VAL A 631 28.16 -9.55 -25.34
CA VAL A 631 29.63 -9.41 -25.36
C VAL A 631 30.35 -10.74 -25.66
N CYS A 632 29.69 -11.89 -25.46
CA CYS A 632 30.26 -13.20 -25.80
C CYS A 632 30.52 -13.34 -27.29
N LEU A 633 29.66 -12.76 -28.13
CA LEU A 633 29.86 -12.71 -29.58
C LEU A 633 31.04 -11.80 -29.96
N THR A 634 31.12 -10.63 -29.28
CA THR A 634 32.28 -9.71 -29.48
C THR A 634 33.59 -10.39 -29.08
N LEU A 635 33.62 -11.03 -27.91
CA LEU A 635 34.78 -11.79 -27.46
C LEU A 635 35.16 -12.91 -28.44
N CYS A 636 34.14 -13.64 -28.97
CA CYS A 636 34.38 -14.65 -30.01
C CYS A 636 35.06 -14.02 -31.24
N SER A 637 34.53 -12.92 -31.78
CA SER A 637 35.12 -12.23 -32.93
C SER A 637 36.56 -11.79 -32.67
N ILE A 638 36.84 -11.21 -31.51
CA ILE A 638 38.21 -10.80 -31.14
C ILE A 638 39.15 -12.02 -31.05
N TYR A 639 38.70 -13.15 -30.50
CA TYR A 639 39.53 -14.34 -30.41
C TYR A 639 39.69 -15.08 -31.75
N LEU A 640 38.69 -14.98 -32.66
CA LEU A 640 38.86 -15.44 -34.05
C LEU A 640 39.90 -14.60 -34.76
N GLU A 641 39.92 -13.27 -34.62
CA GLU A 641 40.97 -12.42 -35.18
C GLU A 641 42.38 -12.74 -34.63
N LYS A 642 42.42 -13.15 -33.34
CA LYS A 642 43.67 -13.63 -32.69
C LYS A 642 43.99 -15.11 -33.00
N GLU A 643 43.24 -15.78 -33.87
CA GLU A 643 43.35 -17.21 -34.22
C GLU A 643 43.27 -18.16 -33.00
N ASP A 644 42.64 -17.74 -31.90
CA ASP A 644 42.45 -18.53 -30.68
C ASP A 644 41.06 -19.18 -30.67
N LEU A 645 40.96 -20.29 -31.42
CA LEU A 645 39.69 -21.03 -31.55
C LEU A 645 39.19 -21.66 -30.24
N GLU A 646 40.06 -21.88 -29.26
CA GLU A 646 39.63 -22.44 -27.96
C GLU A 646 38.89 -21.40 -27.12
N LYS A 647 39.40 -20.18 -27.06
CA LYS A 647 38.73 -19.12 -26.35
C LYS A 647 37.49 -18.62 -27.09
N ALA A 648 37.51 -18.59 -28.44
CA ALA A 648 36.30 -18.28 -29.19
C ALA A 648 35.17 -19.25 -28.86
N GLU A 649 35.45 -20.55 -28.86
CA GLU A 649 34.50 -21.60 -28.48
C GLU A 649 34.01 -21.43 -27.02
N HIS A 650 34.94 -21.11 -26.11
CA HIS A 650 34.62 -20.91 -24.68
C HIS A 650 33.56 -19.81 -24.47
N TRP A 651 33.75 -18.68 -25.14
CA TRP A 651 32.81 -17.55 -24.95
C TRP A 651 31.46 -17.76 -25.66
N LEU A 652 31.46 -18.41 -26.85
CA LEU A 652 30.19 -18.80 -27.45
C LEU A 652 29.40 -19.78 -26.58
N LYS A 653 30.09 -20.76 -25.96
CA LYS A 653 29.43 -21.63 -24.95
C LYS A 653 28.90 -20.88 -23.76
N HIS A 654 29.65 -19.89 -23.27
CA HIS A 654 29.19 -19.07 -22.18
C HIS A 654 27.92 -18.29 -22.53
N GLY A 655 27.87 -17.66 -23.69
CA GLY A 655 26.66 -16.98 -24.18
C GLY A 655 25.48 -17.95 -24.36
N ALA A 656 25.74 -19.13 -24.90
CA ALA A 656 24.71 -20.18 -25.05
C ALA A 656 24.19 -20.72 -23.69
N MET A 657 25.01 -20.73 -22.63
CA MET A 657 24.61 -21.05 -21.26
C MET A 657 23.74 -19.95 -20.62
N LEU A 658 23.87 -18.73 -21.09
CA LEU A 658 23.00 -17.61 -20.74
C LEU A 658 21.68 -17.61 -21.55
N GLU A 659 21.37 -18.71 -22.22
CA GLU A 659 20.16 -18.92 -23.03
C GLU A 659 20.03 -17.94 -24.21
N ASP A 660 21.14 -17.35 -24.66
CA ASP A 660 21.16 -16.46 -25.83
C ASP A 660 21.07 -17.27 -27.15
N ALA A 661 19.94 -17.14 -27.81
CA ALA A 661 19.64 -17.84 -29.05
C ALA A 661 20.65 -17.51 -30.18
N LYS A 662 21.12 -16.24 -30.21
CA LYS A 662 22.12 -15.79 -31.19
C LYS A 662 23.50 -16.42 -30.91
N ALA A 663 23.87 -16.56 -29.65
CA ALA A 663 25.09 -17.24 -29.24
C ALA A 663 25.01 -18.76 -29.55
N MET A 664 23.83 -19.39 -29.33
CA MET A 664 23.59 -20.78 -29.71
C MET A 664 23.75 -21.00 -31.24
N TYR A 665 23.15 -20.13 -32.03
CA TYR A 665 23.30 -20.11 -33.47
C TYR A 665 24.77 -19.96 -33.89
N ALA A 666 25.46 -18.94 -33.37
CA ALA A 666 26.86 -18.69 -33.65
C ALA A 666 27.77 -19.86 -33.24
N LEU A 667 27.44 -20.55 -32.15
CA LEU A 667 28.16 -21.74 -31.73
C LEU A 667 27.92 -22.93 -32.68
N GLY A 668 26.71 -23.09 -33.20
CA GLY A 668 26.36 -24.08 -34.21
C GLY A 668 27.13 -23.85 -35.49
N THR A 669 27.13 -22.64 -36.03
CA THR A 669 27.90 -22.27 -37.24
C THR A 669 29.41 -22.38 -37.01
N PHE A 670 29.90 -22.00 -35.83
CA PHE A 670 31.31 -22.17 -35.47
C PHE A 670 31.75 -23.63 -35.50
N TYR A 671 30.93 -24.58 -35.05
CA TYR A 671 31.24 -26.00 -35.17
C TYR A 671 31.21 -26.50 -36.60
N LEU A 672 30.38 -25.96 -37.48
CA LEU A 672 30.41 -26.30 -38.93
C LEU A 672 31.68 -25.80 -39.59
N GLU A 673 32.03 -24.55 -39.42
CA GLU A 673 33.05 -23.86 -40.19
C GLU A 673 34.48 -24.13 -39.67
N PHE A 674 34.69 -24.01 -38.37
CA PHE A 674 36.03 -24.00 -37.77
C PHE A 674 36.43 -25.33 -37.13
N LYS A 675 35.51 -26.06 -36.53
CA LYS A 675 35.83 -27.32 -35.82
C LYS A 675 35.44 -28.56 -36.62
N GLN A 676 34.59 -28.44 -37.61
CA GLN A 676 34.07 -29.56 -38.43
C GLN A 676 33.43 -30.67 -37.57
N ASP A 677 32.87 -30.29 -36.41
CA ASP A 677 32.10 -31.16 -35.52
C ASP A 677 30.61 -31.03 -35.81
N ASN A 678 30.23 -31.64 -36.93
CA ASN A 678 28.88 -31.51 -37.49
C ASN A 678 27.76 -31.97 -36.51
N LYS A 679 28.06 -32.91 -35.59
CA LYS A 679 27.07 -33.36 -34.62
C LYS A 679 26.75 -32.27 -33.59
N LYS A 680 27.80 -31.66 -33.03
CA LYS A 680 27.60 -30.53 -32.10
C LYS A 680 26.98 -29.34 -32.80
N ALA A 681 27.33 -29.09 -34.03
CA ALA A 681 26.73 -28.03 -34.82
C ALA A 681 25.22 -28.19 -34.87
N VAL A 682 24.72 -29.34 -35.25
CA VAL A 682 23.29 -29.64 -35.32
C VAL A 682 22.63 -29.57 -33.94
N GLU A 683 23.30 -30.06 -32.86
CA GLU A 683 22.76 -29.95 -31.50
C GLU A 683 22.53 -28.49 -31.07
N TRP A 684 23.47 -27.58 -31.38
CA TRP A 684 23.34 -26.18 -31.03
C TRP A 684 22.41 -25.41 -31.96
N LEU A 685 22.39 -25.73 -33.28
CA LEU A 685 21.42 -25.15 -34.20
C LEU A 685 19.99 -25.56 -33.83
N GLN A 686 19.79 -26.82 -33.37
CA GLN A 686 18.46 -27.24 -32.87
C GLN A 686 18.04 -26.45 -31.66
N LYS A 687 18.95 -26.21 -30.71
CA LYS A 687 18.65 -25.37 -29.53
C LYS A 687 18.33 -23.91 -29.89
N ALA A 688 19.03 -23.39 -30.92
CA ALA A 688 18.71 -22.04 -31.41
C ALA A 688 17.33 -22.00 -32.08
N CYS A 689 16.95 -23.07 -32.83
CA CYS A 689 15.59 -23.20 -33.37
C CYS A 689 14.54 -23.34 -32.27
N ASP A 690 14.82 -24.12 -31.20
CA ASP A 690 13.93 -24.28 -30.05
C ASP A 690 13.75 -22.97 -29.29
N ALA A 691 14.74 -22.06 -29.38
CA ALA A 691 14.68 -20.67 -28.86
C ALA A 691 14.15 -19.68 -29.92
N GLU A 692 13.51 -20.17 -30.99
CA GLU A 692 12.83 -19.38 -32.04
C GLU A 692 13.77 -18.42 -32.79
N PHE A 693 15.08 -18.74 -32.93
CA PHE A 693 16.00 -17.89 -33.67
C PHE A 693 15.89 -18.13 -35.20
N PRO A 694 15.41 -17.17 -36.00
CA PRO A 694 14.99 -17.41 -37.37
C PRO A 694 16.08 -17.96 -38.28
N GLN A 695 17.30 -17.42 -38.22
CA GLN A 695 18.41 -17.81 -39.07
C GLN A 695 18.91 -19.24 -38.82
N ALA A 696 18.62 -19.82 -37.67
CA ALA A 696 19.00 -21.16 -37.32
C ALA A 696 18.21 -22.23 -38.12
N TYR A 697 16.94 -21.95 -38.47
CA TYR A 697 16.09 -22.88 -39.19
C TYR A 697 16.63 -23.19 -40.58
N SER A 698 17.08 -22.19 -41.31
CA SER A 698 17.62 -22.33 -42.65
C SER A 698 18.90 -23.18 -42.67
N ILE A 699 19.86 -22.88 -41.77
CA ILE A 699 21.12 -23.65 -41.68
C ILE A 699 20.87 -25.08 -41.19
N LEU A 700 19.94 -25.26 -40.26
CA LEU A 700 19.57 -26.61 -39.81
C LEU A 700 18.88 -27.41 -40.93
N ALA A 701 18.04 -26.74 -41.74
CA ALA A 701 17.43 -27.35 -42.92
C ALA A 701 18.50 -27.84 -43.93
N ASP A 702 19.51 -27.00 -44.21
CA ASP A 702 20.66 -27.39 -45.04
C ASP A 702 21.37 -28.63 -44.48
N CYS A 703 21.55 -28.69 -43.14
CA CYS A 703 22.14 -29.87 -42.50
C CYS A 703 21.33 -31.16 -42.71
N TYR A 704 19.97 -31.06 -42.64
CA TYR A 704 19.10 -32.21 -42.89
C TYR A 704 19.02 -32.60 -44.37
N ILE A 705 19.10 -31.64 -45.28
CA ILE A 705 19.13 -31.92 -46.73
C ILE A 705 20.39 -32.70 -47.12
N ASP A 706 21.54 -32.27 -46.60
CA ASP A 706 22.83 -32.82 -47.03
C ASP A 706 23.36 -33.93 -46.09
N GLY A 707 22.61 -34.23 -45.00
CA GLY A 707 23.04 -35.23 -44.03
C GLY A 707 24.28 -34.81 -43.23
N ILE A 708 24.45 -33.49 -42.99
CA ILE A 708 25.58 -32.91 -42.25
C ILE A 708 25.35 -33.06 -40.74
N GLY A 709 26.07 -33.99 -40.11
CA GLY A 709 25.96 -34.24 -38.67
C GLY A 709 24.69 -34.97 -38.22
N VAL A 710 23.71 -35.11 -39.07
CA VAL A 710 22.47 -35.84 -38.92
C VAL A 710 22.22 -36.78 -40.08
N LYS A 711 21.29 -37.71 -39.95
CA LYS A 711 20.81 -38.50 -41.07
C LYS A 711 20.01 -37.60 -42.00
N GLU A 712 20.25 -37.72 -43.31
CA GLU A 712 19.46 -37.03 -44.32
C GLU A 712 17.96 -37.25 -44.12
N ASP A 713 17.20 -36.16 -44.04
CA ASP A 713 15.75 -36.14 -43.86
C ASP A 713 15.14 -34.92 -44.58
N ALA A 714 14.79 -35.15 -45.85
CA ALA A 714 14.22 -34.13 -46.70
C ALA A 714 12.91 -33.55 -46.18
N LYS A 715 12.11 -34.36 -45.47
CA LYS A 715 10.83 -33.90 -44.91
C LYS A 715 11.05 -32.91 -43.74
N LYS A 716 12.01 -33.25 -42.87
CA LYS A 716 12.37 -32.36 -41.74
C LYS A 716 13.00 -31.07 -42.26
N ALA A 717 13.80 -31.14 -43.30
CA ALA A 717 14.37 -29.95 -43.93
C ALA A 717 13.30 -29.07 -44.56
N GLU A 718 12.30 -29.65 -45.26
CA GLU A 718 11.14 -28.89 -45.79
C GLU A 718 10.40 -28.17 -44.66
N GLU A 719 10.11 -28.86 -43.55
CA GLU A 719 9.46 -28.28 -42.38
C GLU A 719 10.27 -27.08 -41.81
N LEU A 720 11.59 -27.23 -41.71
CA LEU A 720 12.48 -26.17 -41.18
C LEU A 720 12.59 -24.97 -42.12
N TYR A 721 12.67 -25.18 -43.43
CA TYR A 721 12.62 -24.08 -44.41
C TYR A 721 11.29 -23.32 -44.32
N VAL A 722 10.17 -24.04 -44.17
CA VAL A 722 8.86 -23.38 -43.99
C VAL A 722 8.86 -22.52 -42.71
N MET A 723 9.41 -23.01 -41.60
CA MET A 723 9.56 -22.22 -40.38
C MET A 723 10.41 -20.95 -40.58
N ALA A 724 11.55 -21.10 -41.32
CA ALA A 724 12.39 -19.95 -41.65
C ALA A 724 11.63 -18.90 -42.47
N ILE A 725 10.84 -19.37 -43.46
CA ILE A 725 10.01 -18.50 -44.30
C ILE A 725 8.91 -17.78 -43.51
N GLU A 726 8.26 -18.46 -42.56
CA GLU A 726 7.25 -17.86 -41.64
C GLU A 726 7.84 -16.73 -40.81
N HIS A 727 9.14 -16.80 -40.52
CA HIS A 727 9.90 -15.75 -39.84
C HIS A 727 10.57 -14.71 -40.76
N GLY A 728 10.26 -14.76 -42.07
CA GLY A 728 10.71 -13.77 -43.05
C GLY A 728 12.09 -14.01 -43.62
N ASP A 729 12.57 -15.24 -43.63
CA ASP A 729 13.84 -15.61 -44.32
C ASP A 729 13.61 -15.82 -45.80
N ASP A 730 13.90 -14.79 -46.58
CA ASP A 730 13.76 -14.80 -48.05
C ASP A 730 14.79 -15.73 -48.71
N GLU A 731 15.95 -15.93 -48.10
CA GLU A 731 16.98 -16.86 -48.60
C GLU A 731 16.51 -18.33 -48.49
N ALA A 732 15.90 -18.67 -47.36
CA ALA A 732 15.28 -19.98 -47.15
C ALA A 732 14.16 -20.24 -48.18
N ALA A 733 13.34 -19.22 -48.47
CA ALA A 733 12.28 -19.32 -49.47
C ALA A 733 12.86 -19.60 -50.86
N LEU A 734 13.96 -18.92 -51.24
CA LEU A 734 14.64 -19.15 -52.50
C LEU A 734 15.25 -20.56 -52.57
N LYS A 735 15.94 -20.99 -51.50
CA LYS A 735 16.52 -22.36 -51.42
C LYS A 735 15.45 -23.43 -51.53
N LEU A 736 14.35 -23.30 -50.81
CA LEU A 736 13.26 -24.26 -50.87
C LEU A 736 12.61 -24.28 -52.25
N ALA A 737 12.42 -23.13 -52.90
CA ALA A 737 11.92 -23.09 -54.28
C ALA A 737 12.84 -23.81 -55.25
N LEU A 738 14.16 -23.64 -55.18
CA LEU A 738 15.14 -24.37 -55.99
C LEU A 738 15.07 -25.89 -55.74
N HIS A 739 14.95 -26.32 -54.46
CA HIS A 739 14.77 -27.73 -54.15
C HIS A 739 13.50 -28.33 -54.77
N TYR A 740 12.38 -27.57 -54.76
CA TYR A 740 11.15 -27.98 -55.43
C TYR A 740 11.29 -28.04 -56.95
N LEU A 741 12.11 -27.21 -57.58
CA LEU A 741 12.36 -27.24 -59.00
C LEU A 741 13.26 -28.41 -59.42
N MET A 742 14.36 -28.62 -58.67
CA MET A 742 15.31 -29.69 -58.97
C MET A 742 14.72 -31.07 -58.71
N GLY A 743 13.97 -31.22 -57.60
CA GLY A 743 13.36 -32.52 -57.31
C GLY A 743 14.33 -33.60 -56.87
N GLU A 744 15.57 -33.26 -56.54
CA GLU A 744 16.64 -34.24 -56.22
C GLU A 744 16.55 -34.77 -54.81
N LYS A 745 16.31 -33.87 -53.86
CA LYS A 745 16.26 -34.11 -52.41
C LYS A 745 14.83 -33.99 -51.86
N ILE A 746 14.13 -32.95 -52.23
CA ILE A 746 12.72 -32.74 -51.94
C ILE A 746 11.91 -33.10 -53.18
N GLU A 747 10.72 -33.69 -52.99
CA GLU A 747 9.84 -34.08 -54.11
C GLU A 747 9.53 -32.88 -55.03
N LYS A 748 9.71 -33.04 -56.29
CA LYS A 748 9.51 -31.99 -57.29
C LYS A 748 8.08 -31.42 -57.23
N ASN A 749 7.97 -30.09 -57.09
CA ASN A 749 6.69 -29.43 -56.99
C ASN A 749 6.73 -28.01 -57.55
N GLY A 750 6.46 -27.90 -58.87
CA GLY A 750 6.48 -26.63 -59.57
C GLY A 750 5.47 -25.59 -59.03
N GLU A 751 4.27 -26.00 -58.56
CA GLU A 751 3.26 -25.07 -58.01
C GLU A 751 3.77 -24.41 -56.74
N LYS A 752 4.38 -25.19 -55.82
CA LYS A 752 4.93 -24.62 -54.60
C LYS A 752 6.12 -23.70 -54.90
N ALA A 753 6.99 -24.11 -55.84
CA ALA A 753 8.12 -23.28 -56.27
C ALA A 753 7.68 -21.91 -56.82
N ILE A 754 6.70 -21.92 -57.78
CA ILE A 754 6.14 -20.67 -58.29
C ILE A 754 5.53 -19.80 -57.22
N SER A 755 4.79 -20.40 -56.31
CA SER A 755 4.15 -19.64 -55.20
C SER A 755 5.20 -18.91 -54.36
N LEU A 756 6.32 -19.55 -54.00
CA LEU A 756 7.42 -18.94 -53.27
C LEU A 756 8.13 -17.87 -54.09
N LEU A 757 8.52 -18.23 -55.33
CA LEU A 757 9.23 -17.30 -56.21
C LEU A 757 8.39 -16.07 -56.54
N THR A 758 7.06 -16.21 -56.72
CA THR A 758 6.18 -15.06 -57.01
C THR A 758 6.20 -14.05 -55.87
N LYS A 759 6.11 -14.50 -54.61
CA LYS A 759 6.19 -13.61 -53.43
C LYS A 759 7.52 -12.87 -53.40
N LEU A 760 8.62 -13.57 -53.59
CA LEU A 760 9.97 -12.98 -53.59
C LEU A 760 10.18 -12.01 -54.78
N ALA A 761 9.67 -12.35 -55.94
CA ALA A 761 9.75 -11.52 -57.15
C ALA A 761 8.90 -10.24 -57.04
N GLU A 762 7.70 -10.33 -56.41
CA GLU A 762 6.87 -9.18 -56.07
C GLU A 762 7.53 -8.27 -55.05
N ALA A 763 8.30 -8.85 -54.12
CA ALA A 763 9.10 -8.10 -53.11
C ALA A 763 10.37 -7.48 -53.75
N GLY A 764 10.66 -7.79 -55.03
CA GLY A 764 11.74 -7.14 -55.79
C GLY A 764 13.04 -7.94 -55.91
N LEU A 765 13.07 -9.21 -55.43
CA LEU A 765 14.27 -10.02 -55.49
C LEU A 765 14.58 -10.42 -56.95
N SER A 766 15.70 -9.96 -57.52
CA SER A 766 16.06 -10.12 -58.93
C SER A 766 16.26 -11.57 -59.33
N ASP A 767 16.84 -12.40 -58.47
CA ASP A 767 17.05 -13.82 -58.69
C ASP A 767 15.72 -14.60 -58.83
N ALA A 768 14.73 -14.27 -57.96
CA ALA A 768 13.39 -14.84 -58.05
C ALA A 768 12.64 -14.39 -59.32
N GLN A 769 12.81 -13.12 -59.72
CA GLN A 769 12.25 -12.58 -60.98
C GLN A 769 12.88 -13.31 -62.19
N PHE A 770 14.19 -13.56 -62.18
CA PHE A 770 14.87 -14.32 -63.22
C PHE A 770 14.37 -15.77 -63.31
N LEU A 771 14.35 -16.47 -62.16
CA LEU A 771 13.89 -17.86 -62.08
C LEU A 771 12.43 -18.02 -62.58
N LEU A 772 11.53 -17.10 -62.19
CA LEU A 772 10.19 -17.11 -62.76
C LEU A 772 10.16 -16.87 -64.24
N GLY A 773 10.97 -15.94 -64.74
CA GLY A 773 11.08 -15.67 -66.15
C GLY A 773 11.60 -16.88 -66.93
N GLU A 774 12.61 -17.59 -66.42
CA GLU A 774 13.16 -18.79 -66.96
C GLU A 774 12.15 -19.95 -67.02
N LEU A 775 11.46 -20.17 -65.84
CA LEU A 775 10.41 -21.18 -65.69
C LEU A 775 9.30 -21.03 -66.73
N TYR A 776 8.83 -19.80 -67.00
CA TYR A 776 7.77 -19.59 -67.97
C TYR A 776 8.22 -19.61 -69.39
N ILE A 777 9.55 -19.52 -69.74
CA ILE A 777 10.08 -19.47 -71.10
C ILE A 777 10.79 -20.74 -71.53
N VAL A 778 11.61 -21.31 -70.62
CA VAL A 778 12.58 -22.40 -70.99
C VAL A 778 12.21 -23.75 -70.40
N ASP A 779 11.64 -23.75 -69.18
CA ASP A 779 11.51 -25.00 -68.41
C ASP A 779 10.14 -25.68 -68.71
N ASP A 780 10.14 -27.01 -68.81
CA ASP A 780 8.94 -27.82 -69.03
C ASP A 780 8.19 -28.22 -67.74
N ILE A 781 8.56 -27.60 -66.59
CA ILE A 781 7.99 -27.90 -65.30
C ILE A 781 6.55 -27.31 -65.17
N VAL A 782 6.30 -26.23 -65.89
CA VAL A 782 4.99 -25.53 -65.94
C VAL A 782 4.57 -25.26 -67.36
N GLU A 783 3.31 -24.98 -67.58
CA GLU A 783 2.81 -24.55 -68.90
C GLU A 783 3.47 -23.20 -69.28
N HIS A 784 4.04 -23.13 -70.48
CA HIS A 784 4.73 -21.92 -70.91
C HIS A 784 3.78 -20.74 -71.01
N ASP A 785 4.14 -19.63 -70.29
CA ASP A 785 3.56 -18.32 -70.50
C ASP A 785 4.67 -17.32 -70.85
N PHE A 786 4.99 -17.29 -72.11
CA PHE A 786 6.08 -16.49 -72.67
C PHE A 786 5.86 -14.97 -72.38
N ALA A 787 4.60 -14.50 -72.33
CA ALA A 787 4.31 -13.07 -72.03
C ALA A 787 4.66 -12.72 -70.60
N LEU A 788 4.24 -13.57 -69.68
CA LEU A 788 4.53 -13.39 -68.23
C LEU A 788 6.02 -13.58 -67.95
N GLY A 789 6.66 -14.58 -68.63
CA GLY A 789 8.09 -14.78 -68.48
C GLY A 789 8.92 -13.57 -68.93
N ILE A 790 8.58 -12.97 -70.07
CA ILE A 790 9.25 -11.72 -70.53
C ILE A 790 9.02 -10.58 -69.55
N GLU A 791 7.84 -10.47 -68.92
CA GLU A 791 7.56 -9.42 -67.93
C GLU A 791 8.51 -9.55 -66.73
N TRP A 792 8.68 -10.78 -66.18
CA TRP A 792 9.55 -11.01 -65.05
C TRP A 792 11.03 -10.82 -65.41
N LEU A 793 11.48 -11.33 -66.61
CA LEU A 793 12.85 -11.09 -67.08
C LEU A 793 13.15 -9.58 -67.23
N LYS A 794 12.20 -8.77 -67.72
CA LYS A 794 12.40 -7.33 -67.78
C LYS A 794 12.58 -6.68 -66.44
N LYS A 795 11.77 -7.06 -65.44
CA LYS A 795 11.92 -6.56 -64.07
C LYS A 795 13.29 -6.95 -63.48
N ALA A 796 13.72 -8.20 -63.67
CA ALA A 796 15.03 -8.62 -63.21
C ALA A 796 16.16 -7.87 -63.94
N ALA A 797 16.05 -7.69 -65.26
CA ALA A 797 17.02 -6.94 -66.06
C ALA A 797 17.09 -5.45 -65.68
N GLU A 798 15.94 -4.81 -65.30
CA GLU A 798 15.90 -3.46 -64.75
C GLU A 798 16.63 -3.36 -63.40
N ASN A 799 16.62 -4.43 -62.63
CA ASN A 799 17.37 -4.58 -61.37
C ASN A 799 18.84 -5.01 -61.57
N GLY A 800 19.31 -5.08 -62.83
CA GLY A 800 20.72 -5.35 -63.13
C GLY A 800 21.12 -6.82 -63.25
N HIS A 801 20.17 -7.77 -63.30
CA HIS A 801 20.46 -9.20 -63.42
C HIS A 801 20.95 -9.58 -64.80
N ALA A 802 22.24 -10.00 -64.91
CA ALA A 802 22.90 -10.22 -66.15
C ALA A 802 22.31 -11.41 -66.99
N ASP A 803 21.99 -12.54 -66.30
CA ASP A 803 21.39 -13.71 -66.92
C ASP A 803 20.01 -13.42 -67.51
N SER A 804 19.20 -12.57 -66.83
CA SER A 804 17.93 -12.09 -67.36
C SER A 804 18.08 -11.26 -68.62
N MET A 805 19.12 -10.45 -68.72
CA MET A 805 19.40 -9.65 -69.90
C MET A 805 19.86 -10.60 -71.07
N TYR A 806 20.66 -11.58 -70.77
CA TYR A 806 21.05 -12.59 -71.75
C TYR A 806 19.82 -13.35 -72.25
N LEU A 807 18.99 -13.88 -71.40
CA LEU A 807 17.78 -14.61 -71.76
C LEU A 807 16.78 -13.74 -72.54
N LEU A 808 16.63 -12.43 -72.17
CA LEU A 808 15.88 -11.50 -72.98
C LEU A 808 16.46 -11.32 -74.41
N GLY A 809 17.75 -11.22 -74.54
CA GLY A 809 18.43 -11.22 -75.81
C GLY A 809 18.07 -12.43 -76.62
N HIS A 810 18.12 -13.62 -76.07
CA HIS A 810 17.73 -14.89 -76.68
C HIS A 810 16.24 -14.88 -77.04
N CYS A 811 15.36 -14.38 -76.22
CA CYS A 811 13.94 -14.27 -76.54
C CYS A 811 13.68 -13.32 -77.74
N TYR A 812 14.33 -12.18 -77.81
CA TYR A 812 14.20 -11.26 -78.94
C TYR A 812 14.83 -11.82 -80.22
N GLU A 813 15.92 -12.58 -80.12
CA GLU A 813 16.55 -13.25 -81.25
C GLU A 813 15.66 -14.33 -81.88
N ASN A 814 14.95 -15.11 -81.05
CA ASN A 814 14.16 -16.23 -81.52
C ASN A 814 12.67 -15.92 -81.69
N GLY A 815 12.20 -14.83 -81.13
CA GLY A 815 10.78 -14.45 -81.16
C GLY A 815 9.95 -15.21 -80.14
N LEU A 816 10.54 -15.52 -78.94
CA LEU A 816 9.89 -16.21 -77.83
C LEU A 816 9.14 -15.16 -76.94
N GLY A 817 7.83 -15.15 -76.97
CA GLY A 817 6.99 -14.20 -76.22
C GLY A 817 7.07 -12.74 -76.67
N VAL A 818 7.94 -12.43 -77.59
CA VAL A 818 8.16 -11.12 -78.22
C VAL A 818 8.29 -11.20 -79.72
N LEU A 819 8.05 -10.09 -80.45
CA LEU A 819 8.35 -10.08 -81.88
C LEU A 819 9.86 -10.20 -82.09
N LYS A 820 10.28 -11.08 -82.99
CA LYS A 820 11.66 -11.25 -83.35
C LYS A 820 12.29 -9.94 -83.81
N ASN A 821 13.33 -9.50 -83.05
CA ASN A 821 14.02 -8.22 -83.30
C ASN A 821 15.51 -8.33 -82.95
N SER A 822 16.35 -8.44 -84.00
CA SER A 822 17.79 -8.57 -83.80
C SER A 822 18.44 -7.33 -83.14
N ASN A 823 17.87 -6.14 -83.25
CA ASN A 823 18.44 -4.93 -82.60
C ASN A 823 18.19 -5.01 -81.11
N ASP A 824 16.99 -5.38 -80.76
CA ASP A 824 16.70 -5.53 -79.30
C ASP A 824 17.47 -6.72 -78.71
N ALA A 825 17.69 -7.82 -79.45
CA ALA A 825 18.53 -8.91 -79.05
C ALA A 825 19.98 -8.48 -78.78
N ILE A 826 20.58 -7.73 -79.73
CA ILE A 826 21.90 -7.16 -79.53
C ILE A 826 22.00 -6.17 -78.41
N PHE A 827 20.95 -5.36 -78.20
CA PHE A 827 20.90 -4.41 -77.13
C PHE A 827 20.98 -5.13 -75.77
N TRP A 828 20.18 -6.19 -75.57
CA TRP A 828 20.16 -6.93 -74.32
C TRP A 828 21.42 -7.76 -74.11
N TYR A 829 21.95 -8.40 -75.13
CA TYR A 829 23.26 -9.12 -75.06
C TYR A 829 24.41 -8.16 -74.72
N ARG A 830 24.42 -6.93 -75.20
CA ARG A 830 25.40 -5.91 -74.82
C ARG A 830 25.30 -5.53 -73.35
N LYS A 831 24.12 -5.33 -72.91
CA LYS A 831 23.91 -5.05 -71.50
C LYS A 831 24.37 -6.17 -70.59
N ALA A 832 24.12 -7.40 -70.93
CA ALA A 832 24.60 -8.58 -70.22
C ALA A 832 26.12 -8.68 -70.27
N SER A 833 26.70 -8.48 -71.40
CA SER A 833 28.18 -8.50 -71.60
C SER A 833 28.89 -7.37 -70.83
N ASP A 834 28.28 -6.19 -70.78
CA ASP A 834 28.82 -5.06 -70.01
C ASP A 834 28.83 -5.37 -68.49
N LEU A 835 28.00 -6.29 -68.00
CA LEU A 835 27.97 -6.84 -66.64
C LEU A 835 28.84 -8.12 -66.50
N GLY A 836 29.57 -8.52 -67.54
CA GLY A 836 30.49 -9.60 -67.44
C GLY A 836 29.93 -10.98 -67.81
N HIS A 837 28.73 -11.07 -68.38
CA HIS A 837 28.13 -12.35 -68.84
C HIS A 837 28.86 -12.90 -70.02
N GLU A 838 29.58 -14.01 -69.82
CA GLU A 838 30.51 -14.66 -70.84
C GLU A 838 29.77 -15.09 -72.12
N ASP A 839 28.62 -15.82 -71.98
CA ASP A 839 27.85 -16.33 -73.14
C ASP A 839 27.24 -15.19 -73.95
N ALA A 840 26.87 -14.04 -73.31
CA ALA A 840 26.40 -12.87 -74.02
C ALA A 840 27.51 -12.21 -74.86
N THR A 841 28.71 -12.19 -74.31
CA THR A 841 29.89 -11.68 -75.02
C THR A 841 30.24 -12.59 -76.25
N GLU A 842 30.22 -13.92 -76.02
CA GLU A 842 30.46 -14.87 -77.11
C GLU A 842 29.37 -14.77 -78.18
N ARG A 843 28.11 -14.58 -77.76
CA ARG A 843 27.03 -14.47 -78.77
C ARG A 843 27.06 -13.18 -79.53
N LEU A 844 27.55 -12.13 -79.03
CA LEU A 844 27.75 -10.84 -79.72
C LEU A 844 28.86 -11.00 -80.78
N GLU A 845 29.97 -11.63 -80.44
CA GLU A 845 31.05 -11.91 -81.35
C GLU A 845 30.56 -12.74 -82.57
N GLN A 846 29.77 -13.80 -82.37
CA GLN A 846 29.16 -14.58 -83.43
C GLN A 846 28.19 -13.78 -84.31
N ILE A 847 27.45 -12.74 -83.73
CA ILE A 847 26.54 -11.92 -84.53
C ILE A 847 27.32 -10.89 -85.37
N ASP A 848 28.41 -10.36 -84.82
CA ASP A 848 29.24 -9.39 -85.58
C ASP A 848 30.06 -10.01 -86.68
N GLU A 849 30.29 -11.40 -86.72
CA GLU A 849 30.93 -12.13 -87.81
C GLU A 849 30.03 -12.40 -89.02
N TYR A 850 28.71 -12.13 -88.93
CA TYR A 850 27.74 -12.31 -90.01
C TYR A 850 27.17 -11.00 -90.53
#